data_c0fc8fbb151d82fb790bbf11ae313c4f
#
_entry.id   c0fc8fbb151d82fb790bbf11ae313c4f
#
_cell.length_a   1.000
_cell.length_b   1.000
_cell.length_c   1.000
_cell.angle_alpha   90.00
_cell.angle_beta   90.00
_cell.angle_gamma   90.00
#
_symmetry.space_group_name_H-M   'P 1'
#
loop_
_entity.id
_entity.type
_entity.pdbx_description
1 polymer ?
#
loop_
_entity_poly.entity_id
_entity_poly.type
_entity_poly.pdbx_seq_one_letter_code
_entity_poly.pdbx_strand_id
1 'polypeptide(L)'
;MYWLRTTSIVDPLLFIVIALFWMIGGWLLVTHSGRFLKRERPIAGIASGMLLYILLGNALAHWLPAYFAFACAAMIIFVIGLWATRKSKIHWSDLIRLEIGFQLLALILIFGLFELILRGLGVGDDFTHFPLVSTLAAGDIPPHYSLTPDIFLPYHYALDLFAAGMVRIGGFFPWSAWNISRAFTISLTLVCSWLWIRRITHSKLAAFLGSLLIAFGMGTRWILALLPMPWIANITSNVHMIGSSLDTASTLAAAIFRPWVIDGAPPVPIPFAFANGILNPLTFDWSGSSSLPFLAMILILMLSGRLKLKWSGLLLLASALLSLALSAEHVFILLDLGVGFAVLIMIFRHQLALRQITSSFWAQLIAAVVIVAAISLVQGGVITELARTYIERTQGVGATSSGNFTLRWPPAFFDSHLGSLSLTDWKQIIIILVECGPILFLFPIVISRLRNDIKHNRITELGFGIASFFGMIIPLFVNYEAARDITRLTGTGLILWLLLSIQPIWRFFQRTSLGYKIVTGFGYSITLLGGIALFAYQFTAIFAPQVSSFVSSMDSRMSQTYWDRLDPHLMIFDSTGYRGQTLFGRLSIDGVDGFTKSQYLSYQKNPNPYDLRKAGFGYIYLDKRYWDHLPVNYQQALYPLCARVMNRMEKMNSTTGELSDFRVLIDITNCK
;
A
#
# COMPACT_ATOMS: atom_id res chain seq x y z
N MET A 1 -12.74 9.01 -20.90
CA MET A 1 -13.40 9.26 -19.61
C MET A 1 -12.60 8.56 -18.53
N TYR A 2 -11.61 9.23 -17.96
CA TYR A 2 -10.70 8.63 -16.98
C TYR A 2 -10.90 9.21 -15.57
N TRP A 3 -11.09 10.52 -15.47
CA TRP A 3 -10.97 11.25 -14.22
C TRP A 3 -12.25 11.28 -13.37
N LEU A 4 -13.37 11.77 -13.94
CA LEU A 4 -14.55 12.12 -13.17
C LEU A 4 -15.74 11.22 -13.51
N ARG A 5 -16.34 10.66 -12.47
CA ARG A 5 -17.62 9.97 -12.48
C ARG A 5 -18.79 10.96 -12.58
N THR A 6 -18.67 12.08 -11.90
CA THR A 6 -19.68 13.15 -11.93
C THR A 6 -19.53 14.04 -13.18
N THR A 7 -20.63 14.60 -13.65
CA THR A 7 -20.64 15.66 -14.67
C THR A 7 -20.53 17.06 -14.06
N SER A 8 -20.68 17.16 -12.73
CA SER A 8 -20.56 18.42 -11.96
C SER A 8 -19.10 18.77 -11.72
N ILE A 9 -18.71 20.01 -11.96
CA ILE A 9 -17.41 20.56 -11.57
C ILE A 9 -17.36 20.92 -10.08
N VAL A 10 -18.51 20.99 -9.43
CA VAL A 10 -18.62 21.36 -8.01
C VAL A 10 -17.96 20.32 -7.11
N ASP A 11 -18.14 19.02 -7.42
CA ASP A 11 -17.62 17.94 -6.60
C ASP A 11 -16.08 17.94 -6.52
N PRO A 12 -15.32 17.98 -7.63
CA PRO A 12 -13.86 18.06 -7.53
C PRO A 12 -13.38 19.37 -6.89
N LEU A 13 -14.06 20.50 -7.08
CA LEU A 13 -13.74 21.74 -6.39
C LEU A 13 -13.98 21.62 -4.87
N LEU A 14 -15.08 20.99 -4.46
CA LEU A 14 -15.37 20.71 -3.06
C LEU A 14 -14.28 19.81 -2.44
N PHE A 15 -13.85 18.78 -3.15
CA PHE A 15 -12.74 17.94 -2.68
C PHE A 15 -11.46 18.76 -2.51
N ILE A 16 -11.13 19.66 -3.43
CA ILE A 16 -9.96 20.55 -3.30
C ILE A 16 -10.07 21.42 -2.04
N VAL A 17 -11.24 22.00 -1.78
CA VAL A 17 -11.47 22.80 -0.56
C VAL A 17 -11.28 21.96 0.70
N ILE A 18 -11.84 20.75 0.73
CA ILE A 18 -11.68 19.80 1.85
C ILE A 18 -10.22 19.37 2.01
N ALA A 19 -9.51 19.18 0.89
CA ALA A 19 -8.08 18.87 0.93
C ALA A 19 -7.28 20.02 1.53
N LEU A 20 -7.59 21.27 1.21
CA LEU A 20 -6.94 22.43 1.82
C LEU A 20 -7.12 22.46 3.34
N PHE A 21 -8.27 22.08 3.87
CA PHE A 21 -8.49 22.05 5.33
C PHE A 21 -7.54 21.07 6.02
N TRP A 22 -7.44 19.82 5.59
CA TRP A 22 -6.52 18.86 6.22
C TRP A 22 -5.04 19.17 5.92
N MET A 23 -4.70 19.74 4.76
CA MET A 23 -3.33 20.17 4.45
C MET A 23 -2.89 21.34 5.37
N ILE A 24 -3.72 22.37 5.49
CA ILE A 24 -3.43 23.51 6.36
C ILE A 24 -3.42 23.09 7.82
N GLY A 25 -4.41 22.33 8.26
CA GLY A 25 -4.47 21.79 9.62
C GLY A 25 -3.24 20.97 9.99
N GLY A 26 -2.80 20.07 9.10
CA GLY A 26 -1.56 19.30 9.26
C GLY A 26 -0.32 20.19 9.34
N TRP A 27 -0.21 21.22 8.49
CA TRP A 27 0.88 22.20 8.55
C TRP A 27 0.90 22.97 9.89
N LEU A 28 -0.25 23.38 10.40
CA LEU A 28 -0.36 24.05 11.69
C LEU A 28 0.08 23.13 12.83
N LEU A 29 -0.34 21.87 12.83
CA LEU A 29 0.05 20.87 13.83
C LEU A 29 1.56 20.59 13.79
N VAL A 30 2.13 20.42 12.61
CA VAL A 30 3.58 20.24 12.42
C VAL A 30 4.35 21.46 12.91
N THR A 31 3.85 22.67 12.64
CA THR A 31 4.46 23.92 13.11
C THR A 31 4.42 24.03 14.62
N HIS A 32 3.29 23.69 15.27
CA HIS A 32 3.16 23.70 16.71
C HIS A 32 4.02 22.62 17.39
N SER A 33 4.25 21.50 16.78
CA SER A 33 5.07 20.39 17.35
C SER A 33 6.49 20.82 17.69
N GLY A 34 7.03 21.80 16.96
CA GLY A 34 8.38 22.36 17.18
C GLY A 34 9.52 21.41 16.75
N ARG A 35 9.21 20.27 16.14
CA ARG A 35 10.22 19.25 15.76
C ARG A 35 10.75 19.41 14.35
N PHE A 36 9.97 20.00 13.48
CA PHE A 36 10.31 20.17 12.08
C PHE A 36 11.02 21.50 11.83
N LEU A 37 12.05 21.48 11.00
CA LEU A 37 12.70 22.70 10.52
C LEU A 37 11.70 23.52 9.70
N LYS A 38 11.87 24.86 9.65
CA LYS A 38 10.94 25.73 8.94
C LYS A 38 10.69 25.29 7.48
N ARG A 39 11.75 24.85 6.80
CA ARG A 39 11.70 24.34 5.43
C ARG A 39 10.97 22.99 5.26
N GLU A 40 10.85 22.20 6.33
CA GLU A 40 10.22 20.89 6.30
C GLU A 40 8.70 20.94 6.54
N ARG A 41 8.26 22.00 7.26
CA ARG A 41 6.89 22.11 7.79
C ARG A 41 5.80 22.00 6.73
N PRO A 42 5.89 22.62 5.53
CA PRO A 42 4.82 22.52 4.55
C PRO A 42 4.60 21.10 4.05
N ILE A 43 5.67 20.43 3.59
CA ILE A 43 5.57 19.08 3.03
C ILE A 43 5.23 18.06 4.13
N ALA A 44 5.92 18.10 5.26
CA ALA A 44 5.60 17.25 6.41
C ALA A 44 4.17 17.52 6.93
N GLY A 45 3.68 18.77 6.82
CA GLY A 45 2.33 19.14 7.16
C GLY A 45 1.29 18.51 6.24
N ILE A 46 1.51 18.55 4.94
CA ILE A 46 0.66 17.86 3.95
C ILE A 46 0.65 16.35 4.22
N ALA A 47 1.82 15.74 4.40
CA ALA A 47 1.93 14.32 4.68
C ALA A 47 1.21 13.92 5.97
N SER A 48 1.46 14.64 7.07
CA SER A 48 0.81 14.38 8.36
C SER A 48 -0.69 14.64 8.33
N GLY A 49 -1.13 15.69 7.61
CA GLY A 49 -2.55 15.98 7.41
C GLY A 49 -3.26 14.87 6.67
N MET A 50 -2.63 14.28 5.63
CA MET A 50 -3.15 13.12 4.91
C MET A 50 -3.32 11.89 5.84
N LEU A 51 -2.30 11.56 6.66
CA LEU A 51 -2.41 10.45 7.59
C LEU A 51 -3.53 10.66 8.61
N LEU A 52 -3.64 11.86 9.18
CA LEU A 52 -4.74 12.22 10.09
C LEU A 52 -6.11 12.14 9.40
N TYR A 53 -6.20 12.58 8.15
CA TYR A 53 -7.43 12.52 7.35
C TYR A 53 -7.90 11.08 7.13
N ILE A 54 -7.00 10.19 6.77
CA ILE A 54 -7.28 8.75 6.62
C ILE A 54 -7.84 8.20 7.94
N LEU A 55 -7.15 8.42 9.05
CA LEU A 55 -7.50 7.82 10.34
C LEU A 55 -8.80 8.38 10.92
N LEU A 56 -8.98 9.70 10.87
CA LEU A 56 -10.21 10.33 11.35
C LEU A 56 -11.38 9.98 10.44
N GLY A 57 -11.16 9.90 9.12
CA GLY A 57 -12.16 9.43 8.17
C GLY A 57 -12.61 8.01 8.50
N ASN A 58 -11.65 7.10 8.74
CA ASN A 58 -11.93 5.73 9.19
C ASN A 58 -12.75 5.72 10.50
N ALA A 59 -12.25 6.41 11.52
CA ALA A 59 -12.90 6.41 12.83
C ALA A 59 -14.31 6.99 12.79
N LEU A 60 -14.52 8.10 12.08
CA LEU A 60 -15.83 8.75 11.98
C LEU A 60 -16.83 7.94 11.14
N ALA A 61 -16.35 7.19 10.14
CA ALA A 61 -17.19 6.40 9.28
C ALA A 61 -17.87 5.20 9.99
N HIS A 62 -17.41 4.83 11.19
CA HIS A 62 -18.12 3.86 12.04
C HIS A 62 -19.46 4.40 12.56
N TRP A 63 -19.67 5.72 12.57
CA TRP A 63 -20.90 6.34 13.11
C TRP A 63 -21.58 7.30 12.14
N LEU A 64 -20.86 7.80 11.14
CA LEU A 64 -21.36 8.78 10.18
C LEU A 64 -21.35 8.21 8.76
N PRO A 65 -22.31 8.59 7.91
CA PRO A 65 -22.20 8.28 6.48
C PRO A 65 -20.87 8.77 5.90
N ALA A 66 -20.28 8.01 4.98
CA ALA A 66 -18.93 8.24 4.45
C ALA A 66 -18.66 9.69 4.00
N TYR A 67 -19.65 10.31 3.34
CA TYR A 67 -19.53 11.71 2.91
C TYR A 67 -19.25 12.66 4.08
N PHE A 68 -20.04 12.55 5.15
CA PHE A 68 -19.88 13.40 6.34
C PHE A 68 -18.63 13.01 7.13
N ALA A 69 -18.30 11.72 7.19
CA ALA A 69 -17.10 11.25 7.89
C ALA A 69 -15.83 11.88 7.30
N PHE A 70 -15.67 11.86 5.98
CA PHE A 70 -14.51 12.46 5.32
C PHE A 70 -14.51 14.00 5.43
N ALA A 71 -15.65 14.66 5.24
CA ALA A 71 -15.73 16.12 5.36
C ALA A 71 -15.43 16.57 6.79
N CYS A 72 -16.04 15.94 7.80
CA CYS A 72 -15.80 16.25 9.21
C CYS A 72 -14.36 15.95 9.61
N ALA A 73 -13.73 14.89 9.13
CA ALA A 73 -12.32 14.58 9.39
C ALA A 73 -11.42 15.76 9.00
N ALA A 74 -11.59 16.29 7.80
CA ALA A 74 -10.81 17.43 7.32
C ALA A 74 -11.04 18.70 8.18
N MET A 75 -12.29 18.99 8.51
CA MET A 75 -12.65 20.14 9.36
C MET A 75 -12.08 20.01 10.77
N ILE A 76 -12.15 18.82 11.38
CA ILE A 76 -11.59 18.55 12.70
C ILE A 76 -10.07 18.79 12.70
N ILE A 77 -9.34 18.31 11.70
CA ILE A 77 -7.90 18.51 11.58
C ILE A 77 -7.57 20.00 11.49
N PHE A 78 -8.35 20.76 10.70
CA PHE A 78 -8.18 22.21 10.56
C PHE A 78 -8.42 22.93 11.88
N VAL A 79 -9.54 22.64 12.56
CA VAL A 79 -9.90 23.27 13.85
C VAL A 79 -8.86 22.96 14.93
N ILE A 80 -8.42 21.70 15.03
CA ILE A 80 -7.37 21.29 15.98
C ILE A 80 -6.05 21.99 15.65
N GLY A 81 -5.70 22.15 14.38
CA GLY A 81 -4.53 22.89 13.92
C GLY A 81 -4.58 24.37 14.33
N LEU A 82 -5.70 25.04 14.10
CA LEU A 82 -5.93 26.42 14.54
C LEU A 82 -5.86 26.57 16.07
N TRP A 83 -6.50 25.65 16.80
CA TRP A 83 -6.45 25.65 18.25
C TRP A 83 -5.04 25.47 18.81
N ALA A 84 -4.25 24.57 18.19
CA ALA A 84 -2.85 24.34 18.57
C ALA A 84 -2.01 25.61 18.44
N THR A 85 -2.25 26.39 17.41
CA THR A 85 -1.44 27.57 17.07
C THR A 85 -1.99 28.88 17.58
N ARG A 86 -3.16 28.90 18.28
CA ARG A 86 -3.85 30.13 18.75
C ARG A 86 -2.97 31.07 19.57
N LYS A 87 -2.00 30.52 20.31
CA LYS A 87 -1.05 31.31 21.14
C LYS A 87 0.31 31.53 20.45
N SER A 88 0.48 31.04 19.22
CA SER A 88 1.73 31.13 18.47
C SER A 88 1.61 32.20 17.37
N LYS A 89 2.62 33.02 17.19
CA LYS A 89 2.69 33.94 16.03
C LYS A 89 2.97 33.08 14.79
N ILE A 90 1.97 32.91 13.92
CA ILE A 90 2.11 32.25 12.63
C ILE A 90 2.69 33.26 11.65
N HIS A 91 3.88 32.96 11.14
CA HIS A 91 4.49 33.77 10.10
C HIS A 91 4.13 33.14 8.73
N TRP A 92 3.07 33.64 8.11
CA TRP A 92 2.64 33.19 6.75
C TRP A 92 3.74 33.40 5.70
N SER A 93 4.63 34.40 5.91
CA SER A 93 5.81 34.62 5.09
C SER A 93 6.77 33.39 5.05
N ASP A 94 6.69 32.52 6.03
CA ASP A 94 7.48 31.27 6.00
C ASP A 94 7.02 30.32 4.87
N LEU A 95 5.80 30.46 4.33
CA LEU A 95 5.30 29.68 3.18
C LEU A 95 5.81 30.21 1.82
N ILE A 96 6.18 31.48 1.75
CA ILE A 96 6.54 32.16 0.49
C ILE A 96 8.05 32.09 0.22
N ARG A 97 8.78 31.20 0.90
CA ARG A 97 10.21 31.04 0.69
C ARG A 97 10.49 30.32 -0.61
N LEU A 98 11.47 30.82 -1.39
CA LEU A 98 11.89 30.21 -2.65
C LEU A 98 12.23 28.70 -2.50
N GLU A 99 12.85 28.31 -1.38
CA GLU A 99 13.18 26.91 -1.09
C GLU A 99 11.93 26.01 -0.97
N ILE A 100 10.84 26.53 -0.42
CA ILE A 100 9.55 25.83 -0.31
C ILE A 100 8.89 25.75 -1.68
N GLY A 101 8.99 26.83 -2.49
CA GLY A 101 8.52 26.81 -3.88
C GLY A 101 9.17 25.69 -4.71
N PHE A 102 10.46 25.47 -4.58
CA PHE A 102 11.15 24.35 -5.23
C PHE A 102 10.70 22.98 -4.72
N GLN A 103 10.41 22.83 -3.42
CA GLN A 103 9.91 21.57 -2.87
C GLN A 103 8.50 21.24 -3.37
N LEU A 104 7.62 22.26 -3.41
CA LEU A 104 6.27 22.11 -3.95
C LEU A 104 6.30 21.82 -5.46
N LEU A 105 7.17 22.50 -6.20
CA LEU A 105 7.38 22.22 -7.61
C LEU A 105 7.86 20.77 -7.83
N ALA A 106 8.83 20.31 -7.04
CA ALA A 106 9.31 18.92 -7.09
C ALA A 106 8.18 17.93 -6.78
N LEU A 107 7.36 18.23 -5.75
CA LEU A 107 6.19 17.41 -5.40
C LEU A 107 5.21 17.31 -6.59
N ILE A 108 4.89 18.45 -7.21
CA ILE A 108 3.96 18.50 -8.35
C ILE A 108 4.52 17.75 -9.57
N LEU A 109 5.81 17.94 -9.88
CA LEU A 109 6.43 17.27 -11.03
C LEU A 109 6.52 15.75 -10.84
N ILE A 110 6.92 15.29 -9.65
CA ILE A 110 6.96 13.87 -9.33
C ILE A 110 5.55 13.28 -9.34
N PHE A 111 4.57 13.98 -8.73
CA PHE A 111 3.18 13.58 -8.74
C PHE A 111 2.64 13.44 -10.17
N GLY A 112 2.82 14.46 -11.00
CA GLY A 112 2.35 14.44 -12.39
C GLY A 112 3.00 13.32 -13.21
N LEU A 113 4.28 13.06 -13.02
CA LEU A 113 5.00 11.98 -13.67
C LEU A 113 4.41 10.60 -13.28
N PHE A 114 4.24 10.36 -11.99
CA PHE A 114 3.69 9.07 -11.51
C PHE A 114 2.22 8.90 -11.90
N GLU A 115 1.42 9.97 -11.88
CA GLU A 115 0.03 9.91 -12.33
C GLU A 115 -0.06 9.51 -13.81
N LEU A 116 0.81 10.03 -14.67
CA LEU A 116 0.86 9.65 -16.07
C LEU A 116 1.30 8.18 -16.26
N ILE A 117 2.27 7.70 -15.49
CA ILE A 117 2.74 6.32 -15.53
C ILE A 117 1.63 5.37 -15.05
N LEU A 118 1.04 5.63 -13.89
CA LEU A 118 0.05 4.76 -13.26
C LEU A 118 -1.24 4.68 -14.09
N ARG A 119 -1.59 5.75 -14.78
CA ARG A 119 -2.70 5.75 -15.74
C ARG A 119 -2.51 4.75 -16.90
N GLY A 120 -1.26 4.45 -17.25
CA GLY A 120 -0.93 3.52 -18.33
C GLY A 120 -0.70 2.08 -17.86
N LEU A 121 -0.33 1.91 -16.60
CA LEU A 121 -0.14 0.61 -15.98
C LEU A 121 -1.47 0.12 -15.42
N GLY A 122 -2.33 -0.45 -16.24
CA GLY A 122 -3.48 -1.24 -15.79
C GLY A 122 -3.02 -2.57 -15.16
N VAL A 123 -1.91 -2.53 -14.42
CA VAL A 123 -1.25 -3.69 -13.85
C VAL A 123 -1.07 -3.48 -12.37
N GLY A 124 -1.58 -4.37 -11.60
CA GLY A 124 -1.41 -4.41 -10.16
C GLY A 124 -2.75 -4.37 -9.46
N ASP A 125 -3.12 -5.45 -8.88
CA ASP A 125 -4.23 -5.68 -7.97
C ASP A 125 -5.49 -4.81 -8.19
N ASP A 126 -5.70 -4.34 -9.44
CA ASP A 126 -6.86 -3.52 -9.85
C ASP A 126 -8.17 -4.20 -9.45
N PHE A 127 -8.20 -5.52 -9.55
CA PHE A 127 -9.33 -6.37 -9.17
C PHE A 127 -9.58 -6.40 -7.65
N THR A 128 -8.62 -6.00 -6.82
CA THR A 128 -8.77 -5.87 -5.37
C THR A 128 -9.05 -4.41 -4.99
N HIS A 129 -8.19 -3.49 -5.42
CA HIS A 129 -8.22 -2.11 -4.95
C HIS A 129 -9.37 -1.28 -5.54
N PHE A 130 -9.71 -1.43 -6.83
CA PHE A 130 -10.80 -0.63 -7.40
C PHE A 130 -12.17 -0.96 -6.78
N PRO A 131 -12.54 -2.25 -6.60
CA PRO A 131 -13.73 -2.61 -5.85
C PRO A 131 -13.70 -2.08 -4.42
N LEU A 132 -12.58 -2.24 -3.73
CA LEU A 132 -12.42 -1.82 -2.34
C LEU A 132 -12.58 -0.30 -2.19
N VAL A 133 -11.91 0.50 -3.02
CA VAL A 133 -12.09 1.97 -3.05
C VAL A 133 -13.56 2.34 -3.26
N SER A 134 -14.23 1.64 -4.15
CA SER A 134 -15.61 1.91 -4.52
C SER A 134 -16.59 1.60 -3.38
N THR A 135 -16.44 0.46 -2.70
CA THR A 135 -17.28 0.06 -1.57
C THR A 135 -17.03 0.92 -0.32
N LEU A 136 -15.77 1.23 -0.02
CA LEU A 136 -15.43 2.19 1.02
C LEU A 136 -16.06 3.58 0.75
N ALA A 137 -16.06 4.04 -0.50
CA ALA A 137 -16.71 5.30 -0.88
C ALA A 137 -18.23 5.23 -0.74
N ALA A 138 -18.83 4.06 -0.92
CA ALA A 138 -20.26 3.85 -0.69
C ALA A 138 -20.63 3.78 0.80
N GLY A 139 -19.65 3.58 1.70
CA GLY A 139 -19.85 3.62 3.15
C GLY A 139 -19.62 2.31 3.88
N ASP A 140 -19.13 1.27 3.20
CA ASP A 140 -18.74 0.01 3.81
C ASP A 140 -17.37 0.15 4.48
N ILE A 141 -17.34 0.65 5.69
CA ILE A 141 -16.16 0.96 6.51
C ILE A 141 -16.39 0.47 7.95
N PRO A 142 -15.58 -0.46 8.49
CA PRO A 142 -14.56 -1.25 7.80
C PRO A 142 -15.14 -2.16 6.71
N PRO A 143 -14.35 -2.50 5.66
CA PRO A 143 -14.89 -3.26 4.53
C PRO A 143 -15.24 -4.70 4.92
N HIS A 144 -16.28 -5.24 4.29
CA HIS A 144 -16.74 -6.61 4.44
C HIS A 144 -16.43 -7.46 3.21
N TYR A 145 -16.44 -8.77 3.39
CA TYR A 145 -16.42 -9.70 2.27
C TYR A 145 -17.70 -9.61 1.44
N SER A 146 -17.55 -9.66 0.14
CA SER A 146 -18.63 -9.42 -0.82
C SER A 146 -19.83 -10.38 -0.68
N LEU A 147 -19.58 -11.66 -0.42
CA LEU A 147 -20.63 -12.68 -0.30
C LEU A 147 -20.97 -13.08 1.13
N THR A 148 -20.20 -12.64 2.09
CA THR A 148 -20.44 -12.87 3.51
C THR A 148 -20.38 -11.53 4.24
N PRO A 149 -21.41 -10.68 4.11
CA PRO A 149 -21.41 -9.33 4.68
C PRO A 149 -21.26 -9.29 6.20
N ASP A 150 -21.42 -10.43 6.87
CA ASP A 150 -21.19 -10.56 8.31
C ASP A 150 -19.72 -10.69 8.69
N ILE A 151 -18.82 -10.87 7.71
CA ILE A 151 -17.38 -11.05 7.91
C ILE A 151 -16.63 -9.83 7.37
N PHE A 152 -15.82 -9.20 8.23
CA PHE A 152 -14.93 -8.12 7.81
C PHE A 152 -13.77 -8.62 6.95
N LEU A 153 -13.38 -7.82 5.95
CA LEU A 153 -12.24 -8.10 5.11
C LEU A 153 -10.94 -7.78 5.87
N PRO A 154 -10.08 -8.79 6.17
CA PRO A 154 -8.81 -8.57 6.86
C PRO A 154 -7.78 -7.99 5.88
N TYR A 155 -7.90 -6.72 5.51
CA TYR A 155 -7.07 -6.08 4.51
C TYR A 155 -6.46 -4.76 4.98
N HIS A 156 -5.35 -4.35 4.38
CA HIS A 156 -4.64 -3.11 4.67
C HIS A 156 -5.15 -1.95 3.79
N TYR A 157 -6.30 -1.43 4.10
CA TYR A 157 -7.07 -0.51 3.25
C TYR A 157 -6.83 1.01 3.50
N ALA A 158 -5.76 1.42 4.19
CA ALA A 158 -5.54 2.84 4.51
C ALA A 158 -5.48 3.75 3.30
N LEU A 159 -4.77 3.34 2.23
CA LEU A 159 -4.66 4.13 1.02
C LEU A 159 -5.94 4.09 0.18
N ASP A 160 -6.62 2.94 0.17
CA ASP A 160 -7.94 2.78 -0.44
C ASP A 160 -8.96 3.74 0.18
N LEU A 161 -8.89 3.94 1.49
CA LEU A 161 -9.75 4.87 2.21
C LEU A 161 -9.48 6.34 1.81
N PHE A 162 -8.22 6.70 1.56
CA PHE A 162 -7.89 8.02 1.02
C PHE A 162 -8.48 8.22 -0.38
N ALA A 163 -8.36 7.21 -1.24
CA ALA A 163 -8.97 7.22 -2.57
C ALA A 163 -10.51 7.26 -2.49
N ALA A 164 -11.11 6.52 -1.55
CA ALA A 164 -12.56 6.51 -1.31
C ALA A 164 -13.10 7.90 -0.97
N GLY A 165 -12.35 8.70 -0.20
CA GLY A 165 -12.69 10.11 0.04
C GLY A 165 -12.76 10.94 -1.23
N MET A 166 -11.85 10.72 -2.20
CA MET A 166 -11.89 11.37 -3.52
C MET A 166 -13.11 10.93 -4.34
N VAL A 167 -13.41 9.63 -4.34
CA VAL A 167 -14.59 9.10 -5.06
C VAL A 167 -15.87 9.68 -4.49
N ARG A 168 -16.00 9.68 -3.17
CA ARG A 168 -17.25 10.08 -2.48
C ARG A 168 -17.52 11.56 -2.52
N ILE A 169 -16.51 12.39 -2.28
CA ILE A 169 -16.64 13.85 -2.24
C ILE A 169 -16.37 14.47 -3.60
N GLY A 170 -15.30 14.02 -4.26
CA GLY A 170 -14.80 14.63 -5.48
C GLY A 170 -15.43 14.08 -6.76
N GLY A 171 -16.25 13.04 -6.67
CA GLY A 171 -16.86 12.42 -7.83
C GLY A 171 -15.85 11.81 -8.83
N PHE A 172 -14.67 11.42 -8.35
CA PHE A 172 -13.68 10.72 -9.16
C PHE A 172 -14.12 9.29 -9.45
N PHE A 173 -13.65 8.70 -10.54
CA PHE A 173 -13.74 7.27 -10.73
C PHE A 173 -12.79 6.52 -9.77
N PRO A 174 -13.10 5.30 -9.30
CA PRO A 174 -12.27 4.54 -8.38
C PRO A 174 -10.83 4.36 -8.87
N TRP A 175 -10.63 4.03 -10.16
CA TRP A 175 -9.29 3.89 -10.77
C TRP A 175 -8.49 5.19 -10.78
N SER A 176 -9.14 6.33 -11.08
CA SER A 176 -8.48 7.63 -11.02
C SER A 176 -8.09 8.00 -9.60
N ALA A 177 -9.03 7.87 -8.66
CA ALA A 177 -8.79 8.17 -7.24
C ALA A 177 -7.65 7.32 -6.68
N TRP A 178 -7.60 6.03 -7.03
CA TRP A 178 -6.54 5.12 -6.64
C TRP A 178 -5.18 5.53 -7.20
N ASN A 179 -5.09 5.81 -8.50
CA ASN A 179 -3.84 6.25 -9.12
C ASN A 179 -3.35 7.58 -8.55
N ILE A 180 -4.24 8.56 -8.36
CA ILE A 180 -3.93 9.83 -7.72
C ILE A 180 -3.38 9.60 -6.31
N SER A 181 -3.99 8.71 -5.54
CA SER A 181 -3.56 8.40 -4.16
C SER A 181 -2.15 7.82 -4.13
N ARG A 182 -1.84 6.87 -5.01
CA ARG A 182 -0.50 6.26 -5.14
C ARG A 182 0.53 7.30 -5.58
N ALA A 183 0.26 8.02 -6.67
CA ALA A 183 1.16 9.04 -7.20
C ALA A 183 1.47 10.13 -6.15
N PHE A 184 0.44 10.57 -5.41
CA PHE A 184 0.60 11.57 -4.36
C PHE A 184 1.43 11.05 -3.19
N THR A 185 1.18 9.82 -2.75
CA THR A 185 1.91 9.21 -1.64
C THR A 185 3.37 8.94 -1.99
N ILE A 186 3.67 8.42 -3.20
CA ILE A 186 5.04 8.26 -3.70
C ILE A 186 5.77 9.59 -3.70
N SER A 187 5.16 10.64 -4.25
CA SER A 187 5.80 11.96 -4.33
C SER A 187 6.05 12.58 -2.95
N LEU A 188 5.10 12.48 -2.01
CA LEU A 188 5.31 12.88 -0.62
C LEU A 188 6.43 12.11 0.04
N THR A 189 6.49 10.79 -0.17
CA THR A 189 7.52 9.92 0.40
C THR A 189 8.91 10.32 -0.09
N LEU A 190 9.07 10.56 -1.38
CA LEU A 190 10.36 10.95 -1.95
C LEU A 190 10.82 12.34 -1.47
N VAL A 191 9.91 13.32 -1.43
CA VAL A 191 10.24 14.67 -0.95
C VAL A 191 10.51 14.68 0.56
N CYS A 192 9.71 13.97 1.38
CA CYS A 192 9.96 13.83 2.81
C CYS A 192 11.29 13.10 3.09
N SER A 193 11.61 12.06 2.31
CA SER A 193 12.88 11.35 2.41
C SER A 193 14.07 12.27 2.12
N TRP A 194 13.98 13.08 1.05
CA TRP A 194 14.99 14.08 0.73
C TRP A 194 15.17 15.09 1.87
N LEU A 195 14.10 15.59 2.46
CA LEU A 195 14.14 16.52 3.59
C LEU A 195 14.80 15.88 4.83
N TRP A 196 14.41 14.66 5.16
CA TRP A 196 14.95 13.91 6.28
C TRP A 196 16.45 13.60 6.08
N ILE A 197 16.86 13.09 4.91
CA ILE A 197 18.26 12.77 4.61
C ILE A 197 19.11 14.05 4.67
N ARG A 198 18.62 15.15 4.09
CA ARG A 198 19.29 16.45 4.17
C ARG A 198 19.47 16.93 5.61
N ARG A 199 18.50 16.64 6.49
CA ARG A 199 18.57 16.96 7.91
C ARG A 199 19.70 16.21 8.62
N ILE A 200 19.81 14.90 8.38
CA ILE A 200 20.77 14.03 9.07
C ILE A 200 22.18 14.09 8.49
N THR A 201 22.33 14.42 7.20
CA THR A 201 23.61 14.47 6.51
C THR A 201 24.16 15.89 6.31
N HIS A 202 23.31 16.91 6.45
CA HIS A 202 23.60 18.32 6.12
C HIS A 202 24.08 18.55 4.67
N SER A 203 23.80 17.62 3.75
CA SER A 203 24.24 17.63 2.35
C SER A 203 23.06 17.51 1.39
N LYS A 204 22.99 18.41 0.40
CA LYS A 204 22.00 18.33 -0.69
C LYS A 204 22.29 17.12 -1.59
N LEU A 205 23.57 16.85 -1.87
CA LEU A 205 24.00 15.73 -2.71
C LEU A 205 23.66 14.39 -2.03
N ALA A 206 23.95 14.24 -0.73
CA ALA A 206 23.55 13.05 0.02
C ALA A 206 22.02 12.86 0.03
N ALA A 207 21.26 13.95 0.17
CA ALA A 207 19.81 13.89 0.12
C ALA A 207 19.31 13.44 -1.25
N PHE A 208 19.89 13.95 -2.33
CA PHE A 208 19.55 13.53 -3.69
C PHE A 208 19.87 12.05 -3.94
N LEU A 209 21.12 11.65 -3.66
CA LEU A 209 21.56 10.26 -3.85
C LEU A 209 20.77 9.28 -2.96
N GLY A 210 20.50 9.65 -1.70
CA GLY A 210 19.71 8.82 -0.81
C GLY A 210 18.24 8.71 -1.24
N SER A 211 17.67 9.78 -1.81
CA SER A 211 16.31 9.71 -2.37
C SER A 211 16.23 8.85 -3.62
N LEU A 212 17.25 8.88 -4.48
CA LEU A 212 17.35 7.94 -5.60
C LEU A 212 17.44 6.49 -5.12
N LEU A 213 18.19 6.24 -4.05
CA LEU A 213 18.31 4.91 -3.47
C LEU A 213 16.97 4.41 -2.89
N ILE A 214 16.18 5.28 -2.29
CA ILE A 214 14.83 4.98 -1.84
C ILE A 214 13.89 4.75 -3.03
N ALA A 215 14.00 5.57 -4.07
CA ALA A 215 13.14 5.47 -5.25
C ALA A 215 13.37 4.20 -6.06
N PHE A 216 14.64 3.82 -6.27
CA PHE A 216 15.05 2.81 -7.24
C PHE A 216 15.83 1.63 -6.63
N GLY A 217 16.13 1.66 -5.33
CA GLY A 217 16.85 0.57 -4.67
C GLY A 217 16.02 -0.72 -4.69
N MET A 218 16.62 -1.80 -5.19
CA MET A 218 15.98 -3.11 -5.26
C MET A 218 17.01 -4.25 -5.16
N GLY A 219 16.51 -5.48 -5.10
CA GLY A 219 17.35 -6.67 -5.27
C GLY A 219 18.00 -6.71 -6.66
N THR A 220 18.95 -7.61 -6.82
CA THR A 220 19.82 -7.63 -8.01
C THR A 220 19.65 -8.88 -8.88
N ARG A 221 18.49 -9.54 -8.85
CA ARG A 221 18.17 -10.71 -9.69
C ARG A 221 18.49 -10.46 -11.17
N TRP A 222 18.30 -9.23 -11.65
CA TRP A 222 18.61 -8.84 -13.02
C TRP A 222 20.06 -9.11 -13.45
N ILE A 223 21.00 -9.23 -12.50
CA ILE A 223 22.41 -9.59 -12.80
C ILE A 223 22.49 -10.99 -13.42
N LEU A 224 21.59 -11.90 -13.06
CA LEU A 224 21.53 -13.22 -13.66
C LEU A 224 21.32 -13.16 -15.18
N ALA A 225 20.58 -12.16 -15.66
CA ALA A 225 20.36 -11.95 -17.09
C ALA A 225 21.61 -11.56 -17.88
N LEU A 226 22.69 -11.17 -17.20
CA LEU A 226 24.00 -10.88 -17.82
C LEU A 226 24.88 -12.15 -17.95
N LEU A 227 24.49 -13.26 -17.35
CA LEU A 227 25.26 -14.50 -17.37
C LEU A 227 24.86 -15.38 -18.57
N PRO A 228 25.80 -16.21 -19.09
CA PRO A 228 25.47 -17.24 -20.09
C PRO A 228 24.42 -18.23 -19.56
N MET A 229 23.47 -18.65 -20.41
CA MET A 229 22.40 -19.57 -20.04
C MET A 229 22.85 -20.84 -19.33
N PRO A 230 23.96 -21.53 -19.72
CA PRO A 230 24.44 -22.71 -19.00
C PRO A 230 24.81 -22.41 -17.55
N TRP A 231 25.34 -21.21 -17.27
CA TRP A 231 25.68 -20.79 -15.90
C TRP A 231 24.43 -20.51 -15.08
N ILE A 232 23.44 -19.83 -15.68
CA ILE A 232 22.14 -19.58 -15.02
C ILE A 232 21.51 -20.92 -14.67
N ALA A 233 21.40 -21.84 -15.62
CA ALA A 233 20.82 -23.16 -15.41
C ALA A 233 21.54 -23.96 -14.31
N ASN A 234 22.88 -23.87 -14.25
CA ASN A 234 23.65 -24.53 -13.20
C ASN A 234 23.42 -23.92 -11.80
N ILE A 235 23.48 -22.58 -11.69
CA ILE A 235 23.32 -21.88 -10.40
C ILE A 235 21.89 -22.05 -9.88
N THR A 236 20.90 -22.08 -10.75
CA THR A 236 19.48 -22.17 -10.38
C THR A 236 18.91 -23.59 -10.39
N SER A 237 19.74 -24.64 -10.58
CA SER A 237 19.30 -26.02 -10.71
C SER A 237 18.48 -26.55 -9.54
N ASN A 238 18.73 -26.05 -8.33
CA ASN A 238 18.08 -26.44 -7.08
C ASN A 238 17.03 -25.41 -6.62
N VAL A 239 16.59 -24.51 -7.52
CA VAL A 239 15.62 -23.43 -7.20
C VAL A 239 14.34 -23.70 -7.97
N HIS A 240 13.24 -23.76 -7.25
CA HIS A 240 11.90 -24.03 -7.79
C HIS A 240 11.04 -22.76 -7.71
N MET A 241 10.33 -22.49 -8.82
CA MET A 241 9.34 -21.42 -8.84
C MET A 241 8.12 -21.81 -8.00
N ILE A 242 7.53 -20.84 -7.31
CA ILE A 242 6.31 -21.05 -6.51
C ILE A 242 5.22 -20.04 -6.85
N GLY A 243 4.00 -20.36 -6.51
CA GLY A 243 2.85 -19.45 -6.63
C GLY A 243 2.66 -18.93 -8.05
N SER A 244 2.23 -17.68 -8.19
CA SER A 244 2.00 -17.05 -9.49
C SER A 244 3.23 -16.96 -10.39
N SER A 245 4.42 -17.11 -9.83
CA SER A 245 5.65 -17.13 -10.62
C SER A 245 5.75 -18.40 -11.51
N LEU A 246 5.04 -19.47 -11.15
CA LEU A 246 4.92 -20.67 -11.98
C LEU A 246 4.25 -20.39 -13.33
N ASP A 247 3.37 -19.39 -13.41
CA ASP A 247 2.72 -19.01 -14.67
C ASP A 247 3.73 -18.42 -15.67
N THR A 248 4.82 -17.81 -15.17
CA THR A 248 5.93 -17.35 -16.03
C THR A 248 6.74 -18.50 -16.58
N ALA A 249 7.20 -19.42 -15.73
CA ALA A 249 7.92 -20.63 -16.10
C ALA A 249 8.08 -21.57 -14.89
N SER A 250 8.38 -22.84 -15.16
CA SER A 250 8.63 -23.86 -14.12
C SER A 250 9.99 -23.72 -13.42
N THR A 251 10.96 -23.06 -14.04
CA THR A 251 12.31 -22.84 -13.51
C THR A 251 12.76 -21.40 -13.62
N LEU A 252 13.59 -20.94 -12.70
CA LEU A 252 14.13 -19.59 -12.72
C LEU A 252 14.93 -19.30 -13.99
N ALA A 253 15.75 -20.24 -14.47
CA ALA A 253 16.49 -20.10 -15.71
C ALA A 253 15.59 -19.83 -16.91
N ALA A 254 14.47 -20.54 -17.01
CA ALA A 254 13.51 -20.34 -18.09
C ALA A 254 12.69 -19.04 -17.94
N ALA A 255 12.51 -18.56 -16.71
CA ALA A 255 11.73 -17.37 -16.42
C ALA A 255 12.48 -16.04 -16.69
N ILE A 256 13.78 -16.00 -16.48
CA ILE A 256 14.60 -14.76 -16.41
C ILE A 256 14.29 -13.76 -17.54
N PHE A 257 14.17 -14.24 -18.77
CA PHE A 257 13.94 -13.38 -19.95
C PHE A 257 12.48 -13.31 -20.38
N ARG A 258 11.57 -14.04 -19.70
CA ARG A 258 10.15 -14.03 -20.06
C ARG A 258 9.45 -12.83 -19.43
N PRO A 259 8.41 -12.30 -20.06
CA PRO A 259 7.49 -11.37 -19.41
C PRO A 259 6.93 -11.98 -18.13
N TRP A 260 6.89 -11.21 -17.06
CA TRP A 260 6.32 -11.68 -15.80
C TRP A 260 4.81 -11.89 -15.94
N VAL A 261 4.32 -13.05 -15.58
CA VAL A 261 2.90 -13.39 -15.52
C VAL A 261 2.47 -13.42 -14.06
N ILE A 262 1.40 -12.71 -13.74
CA ILE A 262 0.77 -12.70 -12.41
C ILE A 262 -0.58 -13.40 -12.54
N ASP A 263 -0.96 -14.20 -11.56
CA ASP A 263 -2.18 -15.01 -11.47
C ASP A 263 -3.36 -14.50 -12.32
N GLY A 264 -3.63 -15.16 -13.45
CA GLY A 264 -4.76 -14.84 -14.32
C GLY A 264 -4.72 -13.48 -15.06
N ALA A 265 -3.69 -12.66 -14.82
CA ALA A 265 -3.50 -11.39 -15.50
C ALA A 265 -2.75 -11.57 -16.83
N PRO A 266 -2.91 -10.63 -17.80
CA PRO A 266 -2.05 -10.61 -18.97
C PRO A 266 -0.58 -10.47 -18.57
N PRO A 267 0.37 -10.99 -19.38
CA PRO A 267 1.79 -10.84 -19.12
C PRO A 267 2.17 -9.36 -18.94
N VAL A 268 2.88 -9.07 -17.86
CA VAL A 268 3.44 -7.74 -17.64
C VAL A 268 4.60 -7.54 -18.60
N PRO A 269 4.71 -6.42 -19.32
CA PRO A 269 5.79 -6.17 -20.27
C PRO A 269 7.14 -5.89 -19.58
N ILE A 270 7.45 -6.66 -18.55
CA ILE A 270 8.65 -6.54 -17.72
C ILE A 270 9.27 -7.94 -17.61
N PRO A 271 10.56 -8.12 -17.98
CA PRO A 271 11.24 -9.39 -17.81
C PRO A 271 11.25 -9.82 -16.33
N PHE A 272 11.03 -11.11 -16.08
CA PHE A 272 10.99 -11.66 -14.72
C PHE A 272 12.27 -11.40 -13.92
N ALA A 273 13.41 -11.19 -14.60
CA ALA A 273 14.65 -10.76 -13.97
C ALA A 273 14.50 -9.52 -13.08
N PHE A 274 13.56 -8.62 -13.40
CA PHE A 274 13.28 -7.39 -12.63
C PHE A 274 12.16 -7.55 -11.60
N ALA A 275 11.45 -8.67 -11.60
CA ALA A 275 10.43 -8.98 -10.62
C ALA A 275 11.06 -9.61 -9.36
N ASN A 276 11.66 -8.80 -8.50
CA ASN A 276 12.34 -9.31 -7.30
C ASN A 276 11.34 -9.82 -6.25
N GLY A 277 11.64 -10.95 -5.61
CA GLY A 277 10.79 -11.58 -4.62
C GLY A 277 10.92 -11.02 -3.20
N ILE A 278 11.90 -10.15 -2.93
CA ILE A 278 12.20 -9.66 -1.59
C ILE A 278 12.09 -8.13 -1.50
N LEU A 279 12.75 -7.42 -2.40
CA LEU A 279 12.87 -5.97 -2.34
C LEU A 279 12.64 -5.36 -3.72
N ASN A 280 11.48 -4.74 -3.89
CA ASN A 280 11.13 -3.96 -5.06
C ASN A 280 11.39 -2.47 -4.82
N PRO A 281 11.70 -1.68 -5.85
CA PRO A 281 11.88 -0.25 -5.71
C PRO A 281 10.56 0.43 -5.34
N LEU A 282 10.63 1.53 -4.58
CA LEU A 282 9.44 2.29 -4.19
C LEU A 282 8.64 2.79 -5.40
N THR A 283 9.32 3.08 -6.51
CA THR A 283 8.67 3.50 -7.76
C THR A 283 7.83 2.41 -8.42
N PHE A 284 7.99 1.17 -7.98
CA PHE A 284 7.21 0.01 -8.42
C PHE A 284 6.14 -0.38 -7.38
N ASP A 285 5.54 0.61 -6.76
CA ASP A 285 4.50 0.42 -5.75
C ASP A 285 3.13 0.21 -6.42
N TRP A 286 2.84 -1.02 -6.79
CA TRP A 286 1.61 -1.36 -7.52
C TRP A 286 0.37 -1.29 -6.65
N SER A 287 0.48 -1.70 -5.41
CA SER A 287 -0.64 -1.79 -4.48
C SER A 287 -0.74 -0.59 -3.52
N GLY A 288 0.17 0.40 -3.61
CA GLY A 288 0.25 1.48 -2.62
C GLY A 288 0.71 1.03 -1.23
N SER A 289 0.99 -0.27 -1.08
CA SER A 289 1.32 -0.88 0.21
C SER A 289 2.74 -0.58 0.70
N SER A 290 3.57 0.04 -0.13
CA SER A 290 4.96 0.38 0.23
C SER A 290 5.15 1.86 0.50
N SER A 291 4.55 2.75 -0.31
CA SER A 291 4.79 4.19 -0.21
C SER A 291 4.21 4.82 1.05
N LEU A 292 2.98 4.46 1.45
CA LEU A 292 2.34 5.00 2.63
C LEU A 292 3.03 4.59 3.94
N PRO A 293 3.37 3.30 4.17
CA PRO A 293 4.17 2.89 5.31
C PRO A 293 5.54 3.56 5.35
N PHE A 294 6.18 3.69 4.19
CA PHE A 294 7.49 4.35 4.11
C PHE A 294 7.39 5.82 4.53
N LEU A 295 6.36 6.53 4.08
CA LEU A 295 6.08 7.91 4.49
C LEU A 295 5.89 8.02 6.01
N ALA A 296 5.11 7.11 6.60
CA ALA A 296 4.88 7.07 8.04
C ALA A 296 6.19 6.83 8.82
N MET A 297 7.04 5.88 8.37
CA MET A 297 8.36 5.65 8.97
C MET A 297 9.25 6.90 8.92
N ILE A 298 9.30 7.59 7.78
CA ILE A 298 10.09 8.83 7.66
C ILE A 298 9.56 9.91 8.60
N LEU A 299 8.26 10.08 8.73
CA LEU A 299 7.68 11.04 9.67
C LEU A 299 7.99 10.69 11.13
N ILE A 300 7.97 9.42 11.51
CA ILE A 300 8.39 8.97 12.85
C ILE A 300 9.86 9.34 13.09
N LEU A 301 10.75 9.09 12.11
CA LEU A 301 12.17 9.45 12.20
C LEU A 301 12.37 10.99 12.27
N MET A 302 11.54 11.76 11.58
CA MET A 302 11.57 13.24 11.66
C MET A 302 11.06 13.77 13.01
N LEU A 303 10.13 13.08 13.66
CA LEU A 303 9.62 13.41 14.99
C LEU A 303 10.58 13.00 16.10
N SER A 304 11.43 12.00 15.86
CA SER A 304 12.36 11.45 16.86
C SER A 304 13.26 12.51 17.50
N GLY A 305 13.66 12.30 18.76
CA GLY A 305 14.56 13.20 19.47
C GLY A 305 14.61 12.95 20.98
N ARG A 306 15.40 13.76 21.71
CA ARG A 306 15.60 13.59 23.16
C ARG A 306 14.53 14.29 24.03
N LEU A 307 13.96 15.37 23.52
CA LEU A 307 13.03 16.19 24.29
C LEU A 307 11.58 15.68 24.11
N LYS A 308 10.72 15.91 25.10
CA LYS A 308 9.28 15.63 24.99
C LYS A 308 8.66 16.32 23.78
N LEU A 309 7.73 15.61 23.15
CA LEU A 309 6.85 16.21 22.14
C LEU A 309 5.83 17.10 22.83
N LYS A 310 5.44 18.16 22.17
CA LYS A 310 4.18 18.84 22.46
C LYS A 310 3.03 17.88 22.09
N TRP A 311 1.84 18.10 22.61
CA TRP A 311 0.67 17.25 22.34
C TRP A 311 0.39 17.05 20.84
N SER A 312 0.60 18.10 20.02
CA SER A 312 0.47 17.97 18.56
C SER A 312 1.51 17.01 17.96
N GLY A 313 2.74 17.03 18.47
CA GLY A 313 3.76 16.06 18.04
C GLY A 313 3.41 14.64 18.45
N LEU A 314 2.78 14.46 19.62
CA LEU A 314 2.26 13.15 20.05
C LEU A 314 1.12 12.67 19.16
N LEU A 315 0.19 13.57 18.80
CA LEU A 315 -0.89 13.26 17.85
C LEU A 315 -0.33 12.84 16.48
N LEU A 316 0.69 13.55 15.97
CA LEU A 316 1.35 13.21 14.70
C LEU A 316 2.08 11.85 14.79
N LEU A 317 2.73 11.55 15.92
CA LEU A 317 3.38 10.26 16.14
C LEU A 317 2.35 9.12 16.17
N ALA A 318 1.26 9.30 16.93
CA ALA A 318 0.18 8.31 16.99
C ALA A 318 -0.47 8.10 15.61
N SER A 319 -0.67 9.19 14.84
CA SER A 319 -1.23 9.06 13.49
C SER A 319 -0.32 8.29 12.54
N ALA A 320 0.99 8.49 12.61
CA ALA A 320 1.93 7.74 11.79
C ALA A 320 1.96 6.24 12.18
N LEU A 321 1.92 5.93 13.47
CA LEU A 321 1.86 4.53 13.95
C LEU A 321 0.54 3.85 13.60
N LEU A 322 -0.62 4.52 13.78
CA LEU A 322 -1.94 3.98 13.40
C LEU A 322 -2.04 3.75 11.90
N SER A 323 -1.46 4.66 11.09
CA SER A 323 -1.40 4.47 9.65
C SER A 323 -0.57 3.25 9.26
N LEU A 324 0.53 2.96 9.97
CA LEU A 324 1.28 1.71 9.79
C LEU A 324 0.43 0.49 10.14
N ALA A 325 -0.28 0.52 11.27
CA ALA A 325 -1.15 -0.59 11.68
C ALA A 325 -2.25 -0.90 10.65
N LEU A 326 -2.76 0.12 9.94
CA LEU A 326 -3.82 -0.02 8.95
C LEU A 326 -3.30 -0.24 7.51
N SER A 327 -2.04 0.08 7.20
CA SER A 327 -1.46 -0.03 5.85
C SER A 327 -0.39 -1.09 5.70
N ALA A 328 0.28 -1.47 6.79
CA ALA A 328 1.38 -2.44 6.79
C ALA A 328 1.60 -2.97 8.22
N GLU A 329 0.70 -3.81 8.67
CA GLU A 329 0.69 -4.40 10.00
C GLU A 329 2.02 -5.08 10.37
N HIS A 330 2.68 -5.70 9.39
CA HIS A 330 3.98 -6.34 9.58
C HIS A 330 5.08 -5.31 9.93
N VAL A 331 5.06 -4.11 9.33
CA VAL A 331 5.98 -3.01 9.68
C VAL A 331 5.68 -2.50 11.09
N PHE A 332 4.40 -2.32 11.41
CA PHE A 332 3.95 -1.88 12.72
C PHE A 332 4.42 -2.84 13.81
N ILE A 333 4.15 -4.14 13.67
CA ILE A 333 4.54 -5.18 14.63
C ILE A 333 6.07 -5.23 14.80
N LEU A 334 6.83 -5.18 13.70
CA LEU A 334 8.29 -5.16 13.76
C LEU A 334 8.83 -3.95 14.52
N LEU A 335 8.27 -2.75 14.29
CA LEU A 335 8.68 -1.54 14.99
C LEU A 335 8.31 -1.59 16.48
N ASP A 336 7.13 -2.10 16.81
CA ASP A 336 6.71 -2.26 18.21
C ASP A 336 7.62 -3.22 18.97
N LEU A 337 7.92 -4.38 18.37
CA LEU A 337 8.89 -5.32 18.93
C LEU A 337 10.27 -4.67 19.06
N GLY A 338 10.74 -3.99 18.03
CA GLY A 338 12.03 -3.31 18.01
C GLY A 338 12.15 -2.25 19.12
N VAL A 339 11.12 -1.41 19.28
CA VAL A 339 11.07 -0.39 20.32
C VAL A 339 10.98 -1.04 21.71
N GLY A 340 10.15 -2.07 21.89
CA GLY A 340 10.04 -2.81 23.14
C GLY A 340 11.38 -3.39 23.59
N PHE A 341 12.08 -4.07 22.69
CA PHE A 341 13.43 -4.62 23.00
C PHE A 341 14.47 -3.52 23.22
N ALA A 342 14.41 -2.40 22.49
CA ALA A 342 15.28 -1.26 22.73
C ALA A 342 15.11 -0.72 24.16
N VAL A 343 13.88 -0.58 24.61
CA VAL A 343 13.56 -0.15 25.98
C VAL A 343 14.11 -1.15 27.02
N LEU A 344 13.89 -2.45 26.81
CA LEU A 344 14.42 -3.50 27.71
C LEU A 344 15.95 -3.42 27.81
N ILE A 345 16.66 -3.33 26.67
CA ILE A 345 18.14 -3.19 26.67
C ILE A 345 18.59 -1.98 27.50
N MET A 346 17.87 -0.87 27.38
CA MET A 346 18.24 0.36 28.10
C MET A 346 17.93 0.29 29.58
N ILE A 347 16.86 -0.39 29.98
CA ILE A 347 16.55 -0.66 31.40
C ILE A 347 17.63 -1.56 32.01
N PHE A 348 17.95 -2.68 31.36
CA PHE A 348 18.97 -3.62 31.87
C PHE A 348 20.36 -3.01 32.00
N ARG A 349 20.69 -2.03 31.17
CA ARG A 349 21.95 -1.31 31.25
C ARG A 349 21.97 -0.20 32.32
N HIS A 350 20.93 -0.04 33.11
CA HIS A 350 20.76 1.05 34.08
C HIS A 350 21.01 2.46 33.48
N GLN A 351 20.86 2.59 32.14
CA GLN A 351 21.06 3.86 31.44
C GLN A 351 19.79 4.73 31.45
N LEU A 352 18.68 4.20 31.94
CA LEU A 352 17.42 4.91 32.12
C LEU A 352 17.02 4.89 33.59
N ALA A 353 17.26 5.98 34.30
CA ALA A 353 16.57 6.21 35.55
C ALA A 353 15.08 6.43 35.29
N LEU A 354 14.19 5.88 36.11
CA LEU A 354 12.73 6.02 35.97
C LEU A 354 12.30 7.48 35.74
N ARG A 355 12.97 8.43 36.40
CA ARG A 355 12.70 9.88 36.21
C ARG A 355 13.08 10.40 34.81
N GLN A 356 14.08 9.79 34.18
CA GLN A 356 14.47 10.16 32.79
C GLN A 356 13.52 9.56 31.75
N ILE A 357 12.95 8.40 32.03
CA ILE A 357 11.93 7.76 31.19
C ILE A 357 10.70 8.67 31.18
N THR A 358 10.17 9.07 32.34
CA THR A 358 8.94 9.85 32.43
C THR A 358 9.06 11.28 31.88
N SER A 359 10.28 11.83 31.79
CA SER A 359 10.53 13.18 31.27
C SER A 359 10.89 13.24 29.78
N SER A 360 11.06 12.09 29.13
CA SER A 360 11.65 11.99 27.78
C SER A 360 10.60 11.72 26.67
N PHE A 361 11.01 11.88 25.43
CA PHE A 361 10.29 11.40 24.24
C PHE A 361 9.92 9.90 24.31
N TRP A 362 10.68 9.12 25.06
CA TRP A 362 10.53 7.70 25.28
C TRP A 362 9.21 7.28 25.90
N ALA A 363 8.88 7.91 27.02
CA ALA A 363 7.60 7.65 27.67
C ALA A 363 6.45 7.94 26.71
N GLN A 364 6.61 8.99 25.90
CA GLN A 364 5.60 9.33 24.90
C GLN A 364 5.56 8.31 23.75
N LEU A 365 6.71 7.80 23.31
CA LEU A 365 6.75 6.76 22.28
C LEU A 365 6.13 5.46 22.79
N ILE A 366 6.51 5.01 24.00
CA ILE A 366 5.94 3.79 24.61
C ILE A 366 4.43 3.96 24.81
N ALA A 367 4.00 5.09 25.38
CA ALA A 367 2.58 5.37 25.60
C ALA A 367 1.83 5.42 24.23
N ALA A 368 2.42 6.03 23.20
CA ALA A 368 1.85 6.07 21.88
C ALA A 368 1.72 4.65 21.29
N VAL A 369 2.77 3.82 21.39
CA VAL A 369 2.75 2.42 20.92
C VAL A 369 1.63 1.64 21.62
N VAL A 370 1.52 1.73 22.95
CA VAL A 370 0.48 1.01 23.72
C VAL A 370 -0.93 1.48 23.34
N ILE A 371 -1.14 2.80 23.24
CA ILE A 371 -2.44 3.37 22.87
C ILE A 371 -2.79 2.97 21.43
N VAL A 372 -1.83 3.05 20.52
CA VAL A 372 -2.01 2.70 19.12
C VAL A 372 -2.29 1.21 18.97
N ALA A 373 -1.56 0.35 19.69
CA ALA A 373 -1.83 -1.09 19.72
C ALA A 373 -3.28 -1.38 20.19
N ALA A 374 -3.75 -0.71 21.24
CA ALA A 374 -5.14 -0.84 21.70
C ALA A 374 -6.17 -0.38 20.65
N ILE A 375 -5.92 0.75 19.98
CA ILE A 375 -6.81 1.26 18.93
C ILE A 375 -6.79 0.33 17.70
N SER A 376 -5.63 -0.24 17.34
CA SER A 376 -5.51 -1.13 16.19
C SER A 376 -6.32 -2.43 16.33
N LEU A 377 -6.69 -2.82 17.56
CA LEU A 377 -7.58 -3.95 17.81
C LEU A 377 -9.04 -3.70 17.43
N VAL A 378 -9.42 -2.45 17.21
CA VAL A 378 -10.84 -2.06 16.96
C VAL A 378 -11.03 -1.17 15.72
N GLN A 379 -9.96 -0.66 15.12
CA GLN A 379 -10.08 0.28 14.00
C GLN A 379 -10.44 -0.38 12.65
N GLY A 380 -10.40 -1.69 12.55
CA GLY A 380 -10.48 -2.47 11.30
C GLY A 380 -9.10 -2.88 10.78
N GLY A 381 -9.09 -3.62 9.67
CA GLY A 381 -7.89 -4.14 9.05
C GLY A 381 -7.36 -5.44 9.67
N VAL A 382 -6.20 -5.88 9.23
CA VAL A 382 -5.62 -7.20 9.55
C VAL A 382 -5.46 -7.43 11.06
N ILE A 383 -4.98 -6.43 11.81
CA ILE A 383 -4.75 -6.58 13.26
C ILE A 383 -6.06 -6.80 14.02
N THR A 384 -7.09 -6.04 13.68
CA THR A 384 -8.42 -6.19 14.28
C THR A 384 -9.00 -7.60 14.05
N GLU A 385 -8.90 -8.09 12.81
CA GLU A 385 -9.44 -9.42 12.46
C GLU A 385 -8.62 -10.57 13.03
N LEU A 386 -7.30 -10.43 13.14
CA LEU A 386 -6.46 -11.42 13.85
C LEU A 386 -6.85 -11.51 15.33
N ALA A 387 -7.08 -10.37 15.97
CA ALA A 387 -7.50 -10.35 17.38
C ALA A 387 -8.91 -10.97 17.54
N ARG A 388 -9.85 -10.63 16.67
CA ARG A 388 -11.19 -11.21 16.64
C ARG A 388 -11.17 -12.72 16.45
N THR A 389 -10.43 -13.20 15.42
CA THR A 389 -10.28 -14.64 15.17
C THR A 389 -9.66 -15.36 16.37
N TYR A 390 -8.70 -14.76 17.06
CA TYR A 390 -8.11 -15.35 18.26
C TYR A 390 -9.15 -15.47 19.39
N ILE A 391 -9.97 -14.45 19.61
CA ILE A 391 -11.04 -14.47 20.61
C ILE A 391 -12.09 -15.53 20.26
N GLU A 392 -12.54 -15.62 19.02
CA GLU A 392 -13.52 -16.60 18.55
C GLU A 392 -13.01 -18.04 18.73
N ARG A 393 -11.74 -18.30 18.46
CA ARG A 393 -11.09 -19.60 18.73
C ARG A 393 -11.09 -19.96 20.20
N THR A 394 -10.79 -19.01 21.08
CA THR A 394 -10.79 -19.26 22.54
C THR A 394 -12.20 -19.53 23.09
N GLN A 395 -13.23 -19.05 22.39
CA GLN A 395 -14.64 -19.28 22.73
C GLN A 395 -15.22 -20.56 22.12
N GLY A 396 -14.42 -21.32 21.35
CA GLY A 396 -14.86 -22.56 20.69
C GLY A 396 -15.75 -22.35 19.46
N VAL A 397 -15.89 -21.12 19.00
CA VAL A 397 -16.54 -20.79 17.73
C VAL A 397 -15.55 -21.15 16.61
N GLY A 398 -15.98 -22.04 15.69
CA GLY A 398 -15.11 -22.54 14.61
C GLY A 398 -14.62 -21.40 13.73
N ALA A 399 -13.41 -20.92 14.02
CA ALA A 399 -12.78 -19.89 13.22
C ALA A 399 -12.34 -20.48 11.89
N THR A 400 -12.78 -19.89 10.79
CA THR A 400 -12.23 -20.12 9.48
C THR A 400 -10.73 -19.78 9.52
N SER A 401 -9.89 -20.66 9.01
CA SER A 401 -8.45 -20.67 9.17
C SER A 401 -7.78 -19.36 8.73
N SER A 402 -7.51 -18.47 9.64
CA SER A 402 -6.45 -17.49 9.43
C SER A 402 -5.12 -18.19 9.62
N GLY A 403 -4.23 -18.06 8.66
CA GLY A 403 -2.96 -18.73 8.48
C GLY A 403 -2.25 -19.25 9.73
N ASN A 404 -1.86 -20.49 9.69
CA ASN A 404 -1.11 -21.12 10.76
C ASN A 404 0.37 -20.74 10.64
N PHE A 405 0.95 -20.26 11.75
CA PHE A 405 2.39 -20.10 11.86
C PHE A 405 2.99 -21.42 12.36
N THR A 406 3.97 -21.92 11.65
CA THR A 406 4.73 -23.13 12.05
C THR A 406 6.21 -22.81 12.12
N LEU A 407 6.94 -23.49 13.03
CA LEU A 407 8.39 -23.36 13.09
C LEU A 407 9.03 -24.15 11.95
N ARG A 408 10.01 -23.49 11.31
CA ARG A 408 10.82 -24.08 10.25
C ARG A 408 12.16 -24.53 10.82
N TRP A 409 12.49 -25.81 10.58
CA TRP A 409 13.81 -26.34 10.90
C TRP A 409 14.24 -27.37 9.84
N PRO A 410 15.42 -27.27 9.26
CA PRO A 410 16.45 -26.25 9.48
C PRO A 410 16.02 -24.86 8.99
N PRO A 411 16.67 -23.78 9.50
CA PRO A 411 16.36 -22.42 9.06
C PRO A 411 16.67 -22.26 7.58
N ALA A 412 15.76 -21.56 6.86
CA ALA A 412 15.91 -21.31 5.43
C ALA A 412 15.43 -19.91 5.10
N PHE A 413 16.03 -19.30 4.08
CA PHE A 413 15.59 -18.02 3.54
C PHE A 413 14.35 -18.23 2.68
N PHE A 414 13.37 -17.37 2.79
CA PHE A 414 12.14 -17.48 1.99
C PHE A 414 12.02 -16.31 0.99
N ASP A 415 11.73 -16.67 -0.27
CA ASP A 415 11.49 -15.74 -1.37
C ASP A 415 10.07 -15.94 -1.92
N SER A 416 9.35 -14.85 -2.23
CA SER A 416 7.95 -14.92 -2.70
C SER A 416 7.78 -15.58 -4.07
N HIS A 417 8.84 -15.67 -4.87
CA HIS A 417 8.84 -16.28 -6.20
C HIS A 417 9.51 -17.64 -6.23
N LEU A 418 10.48 -17.88 -5.33
CA LEU A 418 11.39 -19.01 -5.38
C LEU A 418 11.21 -19.98 -4.20
N GLY A 419 10.34 -19.65 -3.25
CA GLY A 419 10.08 -20.48 -2.09
C GLY A 419 11.23 -20.51 -1.08
N SER A 420 11.42 -21.66 -0.44
CA SER A 420 12.41 -21.85 0.62
C SER A 420 13.78 -22.12 0.03
N LEU A 421 14.76 -21.28 0.36
CA LEU A 421 16.16 -21.38 -0.08
C LEU A 421 17.05 -21.79 1.10
N SER A 422 17.81 -22.87 0.92
CA SER A 422 18.71 -23.40 1.95
C SER A 422 19.88 -22.49 2.23
N LEU A 423 20.26 -22.35 3.52
CA LEU A 423 21.45 -21.64 3.95
C LEU A 423 22.72 -22.49 3.89
N THR A 424 22.64 -23.77 3.49
CA THR A 424 23.77 -24.70 3.39
C THR A 424 24.12 -25.06 1.96
N ASP A 425 23.24 -24.81 0.98
CA ASP A 425 23.52 -24.99 -0.45
C ASP A 425 24.13 -23.69 -1.02
N TRP A 426 25.40 -23.76 -1.44
CA TRP A 426 26.11 -22.59 -1.97
C TRP A 426 25.43 -21.96 -3.20
N LYS A 427 24.75 -22.73 -4.04
CA LYS A 427 24.01 -22.22 -5.20
C LYS A 427 22.83 -21.38 -4.74
N GLN A 428 22.07 -21.88 -3.77
CA GLN A 428 20.95 -21.14 -3.19
C GLN A 428 21.40 -19.92 -2.40
N ILE A 429 22.58 -19.97 -1.74
CA ILE A 429 23.18 -18.78 -1.10
C ILE A 429 23.50 -17.70 -2.14
N ILE A 430 24.03 -18.05 -3.32
CA ILE A 430 24.23 -17.08 -4.39
C ILE A 430 22.90 -16.42 -4.79
N ILE A 431 21.83 -17.21 -4.92
CA ILE A 431 20.50 -16.65 -5.22
C ILE A 431 20.02 -15.72 -4.12
N ILE A 432 20.18 -16.10 -2.84
CA ILE A 432 19.84 -15.20 -1.70
C ILE A 432 20.61 -13.87 -1.78
N LEU A 433 21.91 -13.93 -2.07
CA LEU A 433 22.74 -12.72 -2.22
C LEU A 433 22.27 -11.84 -3.38
N VAL A 434 21.86 -12.45 -4.47
CA VAL A 434 21.33 -11.75 -5.65
C VAL A 434 19.94 -11.17 -5.36
N GLU A 435 19.05 -11.90 -4.66
CA GLU A 435 17.73 -11.40 -4.28
C GLU A 435 17.80 -10.21 -3.32
N CYS A 436 18.67 -10.27 -2.30
CA CYS A 436 18.83 -9.16 -1.35
C CYS A 436 19.69 -8.02 -1.91
N GLY A 437 20.59 -8.32 -2.84
CA GLY A 437 21.53 -7.36 -3.41
C GLY A 437 22.56 -6.78 -2.42
N PRO A 438 23.26 -5.69 -2.80
CA PRO A 438 24.30 -5.05 -1.98
C PRO A 438 23.81 -4.56 -0.62
N ILE A 439 22.51 -4.39 -0.43
CA ILE A 439 21.92 -3.94 0.85
C ILE A 439 22.23 -4.92 1.98
N LEU A 440 22.32 -6.22 1.68
CA LEU A 440 22.67 -7.24 2.66
C LEU A 440 24.05 -6.97 3.31
N PHE A 441 25.00 -6.42 2.56
CA PHE A 441 26.34 -6.09 3.04
C PHE A 441 26.38 -4.84 3.94
N LEU A 442 25.26 -4.17 4.20
CA LEU A 442 25.15 -3.09 5.18
C LEU A 442 25.11 -3.59 6.64
N PHE A 443 24.96 -4.89 6.85
CA PHE A 443 24.91 -5.53 8.16
C PHE A 443 25.98 -5.02 9.16
N PRO A 444 27.29 -4.95 8.83
CA PRO A 444 28.30 -4.46 9.78
C PRO A 444 28.09 -2.99 10.16
N ILE A 445 27.61 -2.18 9.21
CA ILE A 445 27.31 -0.76 9.41
C ILE A 445 26.16 -0.61 10.41
N VAL A 446 25.11 -1.41 10.23
CA VAL A 446 23.94 -1.39 11.12
C VAL A 446 24.34 -1.83 12.53
N ILE A 447 25.13 -2.90 12.71
CA ILE A 447 25.63 -3.31 14.01
C ILE A 447 26.45 -2.20 14.68
N SER A 448 27.38 -1.58 13.94
CA SER A 448 28.17 -0.45 14.46
C SER A 448 27.26 0.71 14.88
N ARG A 449 26.20 0.96 14.09
CA ARG A 449 25.20 1.98 14.39
C ARG A 449 24.43 1.65 15.67
N LEU A 450 23.95 0.43 15.85
CA LEU A 450 23.24 0.00 17.06
C LEU A 450 24.09 0.19 18.32
N ARG A 451 25.38 -0.20 18.28
CA ARG A 451 26.32 0.04 19.39
C ARG A 451 26.41 1.53 19.74
N ASN A 452 26.49 2.39 18.73
CA ASN A 452 26.53 3.84 18.91
C ASN A 452 25.21 4.39 19.47
N ASP A 453 24.07 3.90 18.98
CA ASP A 453 22.75 4.36 19.39
C ASP A 453 22.44 3.94 20.84
N ILE A 454 22.88 2.73 21.27
CA ILE A 454 22.89 2.32 22.67
C ILE A 454 23.74 3.28 23.51
N LYS A 455 24.97 3.61 23.09
CA LYS A 455 25.89 4.50 23.83
C LYS A 455 25.32 5.91 24.00
N HIS A 456 24.55 6.39 23.03
CA HIS A 456 24.01 7.76 23.04
C HIS A 456 22.52 7.84 23.39
N ASN A 457 21.94 6.76 23.87
CA ASN A 457 20.52 6.67 24.23
C ASN A 457 19.57 7.11 23.09
N ARG A 458 19.83 6.68 21.85
CA ARG A 458 19.00 6.95 20.66
C ARG A 458 18.06 5.79 20.42
N ILE A 459 17.03 5.70 21.20
CA ILE A 459 16.22 4.50 21.22
C ILE A 459 15.34 4.36 19.96
N THR A 460 14.82 5.43 19.33
CA THR A 460 14.05 5.29 18.08
C THR A 460 14.91 4.61 17.01
N GLU A 461 16.11 5.10 16.80
CA GLU A 461 17.05 4.51 15.85
C GLU A 461 17.45 3.09 16.28
N LEU A 462 17.63 2.86 17.58
CA LEU A 462 17.89 1.53 18.15
C LEU A 462 16.69 0.61 17.91
N GLY A 463 15.46 1.07 18.15
CA GLY A 463 14.23 0.32 17.89
C GLY A 463 14.09 -0.07 16.43
N PHE A 464 14.32 0.87 15.50
CA PHE A 464 14.34 0.60 14.06
C PHE A 464 15.42 -0.41 13.68
N GLY A 465 16.61 -0.31 14.30
CA GLY A 465 17.69 -1.25 14.07
C GLY A 465 17.36 -2.65 14.56
N ILE A 466 16.79 -2.80 15.76
CA ILE A 466 16.35 -4.10 16.30
C ILE A 466 15.20 -4.66 15.46
N ALA A 467 14.21 -3.83 15.08
CA ALA A 467 13.14 -4.21 14.16
C ALA A 467 13.69 -4.78 12.85
N SER A 468 14.74 -4.16 12.30
CA SER A 468 15.37 -4.66 11.07
C SER A 468 15.96 -6.06 11.22
N PHE A 469 16.55 -6.38 12.37
CA PHE A 469 17.05 -7.73 12.67
C PHE A 469 15.91 -8.73 12.84
N PHE A 470 14.82 -8.35 13.50
CA PHE A 470 13.64 -9.20 13.57
C PHE A 470 13.08 -9.49 12.18
N GLY A 471 12.99 -8.47 11.31
CA GLY A 471 12.57 -8.64 9.93
C GLY A 471 13.44 -9.62 9.15
N MET A 472 14.74 -9.67 9.42
CA MET A 472 15.67 -10.60 8.77
C MET A 472 15.69 -11.99 9.41
N ILE A 473 15.52 -12.11 10.73
CA ILE A 473 15.70 -13.37 11.46
C ILE A 473 14.41 -14.17 11.55
N ILE A 474 13.26 -13.54 11.84
CA ILE A 474 11.98 -14.25 12.02
C ILE A 474 11.64 -15.11 10.79
N PRO A 475 11.74 -14.60 9.55
CA PRO A 475 11.40 -15.38 8.36
C PRO A 475 12.30 -16.60 8.11
N LEU A 476 13.47 -16.67 8.76
CA LEU A 476 14.33 -17.86 8.64
C LEU A 476 13.77 -19.08 9.39
N PHE A 477 13.04 -18.84 10.48
CA PHE A 477 12.56 -19.88 11.40
C PHE A 477 11.05 -20.07 11.37
N VAL A 478 10.29 -19.20 10.71
CA VAL A 478 8.84 -19.21 10.72
C VAL A 478 8.32 -19.46 9.31
N ASN A 479 7.43 -20.43 9.18
CA ASN A 479 6.54 -20.56 8.03
C ASN A 479 5.21 -19.91 8.36
N TYR A 480 4.63 -19.27 7.35
CA TYR A 480 3.28 -18.78 7.36
C TYR A 480 2.50 -19.44 6.23
N GLU A 481 1.25 -19.84 6.45
CA GLU A 481 0.47 -20.61 5.48
C GLU A 481 0.27 -19.83 4.16
N ALA A 482 0.04 -18.52 4.24
CA ALA A 482 0.15 -17.61 3.11
C ALA A 482 1.64 -17.27 2.87
N ALA A 483 2.42 -18.23 2.46
CA ALA A 483 3.90 -18.24 2.48
C ALA A 483 4.55 -17.00 1.86
N ARG A 484 3.91 -16.36 0.88
CA ARG A 484 4.44 -15.16 0.21
C ARG A 484 4.56 -13.97 1.16
N ASP A 485 3.64 -13.83 2.12
CA ASP A 485 3.58 -12.66 2.98
C ASP A 485 4.69 -12.59 4.02
N ILE A 486 5.31 -13.72 4.38
CA ILE A 486 6.45 -13.73 5.28
C ILE A 486 7.65 -12.94 4.74
N THR A 487 7.79 -12.83 3.41
CA THR A 487 8.87 -12.08 2.75
C THR A 487 8.78 -10.58 2.98
N ARG A 488 7.59 -10.06 3.27
CA ARG A 488 7.39 -8.65 3.63
C ARG A 488 8.21 -8.25 4.86
N LEU A 489 8.42 -9.17 5.81
CA LEU A 489 9.28 -8.93 6.96
C LEU A 489 10.73 -8.74 6.53
N THR A 490 11.24 -9.61 5.64
CA THR A 490 12.62 -9.53 5.11
C THR A 490 12.82 -8.23 4.33
N GLY A 491 11.89 -7.89 3.43
CA GLY A 491 11.93 -6.64 2.66
C GLY A 491 11.95 -5.42 3.59
N THR A 492 11.11 -5.40 4.63
CA THR A 492 11.11 -4.34 5.65
C THR A 492 12.44 -4.27 6.38
N GLY A 493 13.02 -5.41 6.78
CA GLY A 493 14.35 -5.47 7.41
C GLY A 493 15.43 -4.80 6.56
N LEU A 494 15.47 -5.11 5.26
CA LEU A 494 16.43 -4.51 4.31
C LEU A 494 16.19 -3.00 4.12
N ILE A 495 14.95 -2.56 4.04
CA ILE A 495 14.59 -1.13 3.96
C ILE A 495 15.08 -0.38 5.21
N LEU A 496 14.86 -0.94 6.39
CA LEU A 496 15.33 -0.35 7.64
C LEU A 496 16.87 -0.31 7.70
N TRP A 497 17.57 -1.34 7.23
CA TRP A 497 19.04 -1.31 7.11
C TRP A 497 19.49 -0.18 6.19
N LEU A 498 18.81 -0.02 5.05
CA LEU A 498 19.09 1.05 4.11
C LEU A 498 18.95 2.43 4.78
N LEU A 499 17.81 2.71 5.41
CA LEU A 499 17.54 3.98 6.08
C LEU A 499 18.57 4.30 7.17
N LEU A 500 18.90 3.32 8.01
CA LEU A 500 19.87 3.49 9.09
C LEU A 500 21.30 3.68 8.58
N SER A 501 21.61 3.16 7.40
CA SER A 501 22.96 3.20 6.83
C SER A 501 23.27 4.45 6.03
N ILE A 502 22.26 5.24 5.59
CA ILE A 502 22.47 6.42 4.73
C ILE A 502 23.49 7.41 5.35
N GLN A 503 23.33 7.78 6.61
CA GLN A 503 24.22 8.73 7.27
C GLN A 503 25.63 8.17 7.50
N PRO A 504 25.82 6.94 8.02
CA PRO A 504 27.15 6.33 8.12
C PRO A 504 27.86 6.19 6.79
N ILE A 505 27.16 5.70 5.74
CA ILE A 505 27.73 5.56 4.39
C ILE A 505 28.21 6.91 3.86
N TRP A 506 27.39 7.96 4.01
CA TRP A 506 27.77 9.30 3.56
C TRP A 506 29.00 9.82 4.28
N ARG A 507 29.09 9.65 5.62
CA ARG A 507 30.29 10.03 6.40
C ARG A 507 31.52 9.23 6.00
N PHE A 508 31.35 7.93 5.75
CA PHE A 508 32.40 7.04 5.27
C PHE A 508 32.88 7.51 3.89
N PHE A 509 31.97 7.72 2.95
CA PHE A 509 32.30 8.20 1.61
C PHE A 509 33.08 9.52 1.59
N GLN A 510 32.77 10.44 2.50
CA GLN A 510 33.51 11.71 2.61
C GLN A 510 34.97 11.54 3.12
N ARG A 511 35.21 10.54 3.97
CA ARG A 511 36.47 10.41 4.72
C ARG A 511 37.45 9.38 4.15
N THR A 512 36.98 8.51 3.27
CA THR A 512 37.78 7.39 2.74
C THR A 512 38.60 7.75 1.50
N SER A 513 39.56 6.87 1.18
CA SER A 513 40.35 6.97 -0.04
C SER A 513 39.52 6.69 -1.31
N LEU A 514 40.08 7.02 -2.47
CA LEU A 514 39.43 6.87 -3.75
C LEU A 514 38.95 5.44 -4.01
N GLY A 515 39.77 4.42 -3.66
CA GLY A 515 39.37 3.01 -3.83
C GLY A 515 38.09 2.65 -3.14
N TYR A 516 37.91 3.04 -1.87
CA TYR A 516 36.67 2.81 -1.14
C TYR A 516 35.48 3.59 -1.70
N LYS A 517 35.71 4.80 -2.23
CA LYS A 517 34.66 5.57 -2.91
C LYS A 517 34.19 4.86 -4.18
N ILE A 518 35.09 4.27 -4.93
CA ILE A 518 34.78 3.49 -6.14
C ILE A 518 33.92 2.26 -5.76
N VAL A 519 34.34 1.49 -4.75
CA VAL A 519 33.59 0.30 -4.29
C VAL A 519 32.19 0.68 -3.78
N THR A 520 32.09 1.75 -2.99
CA THR A 520 30.81 2.24 -2.49
C THR A 520 29.92 2.74 -3.64
N GLY A 521 30.51 3.47 -4.59
CA GLY A 521 29.81 3.95 -5.78
C GLY A 521 29.33 2.81 -6.68
N PHE A 522 30.13 1.76 -6.84
CA PHE A 522 29.77 0.58 -7.60
C PHE A 522 28.59 -0.19 -6.94
N GLY A 523 28.66 -0.46 -5.63
CA GLY A 523 27.56 -1.09 -4.89
C GLY A 523 26.28 -0.27 -4.97
N TYR A 524 26.39 1.05 -4.84
CA TYR A 524 25.28 1.98 -5.01
C TYR A 524 24.66 1.87 -6.43
N SER A 525 25.49 1.91 -7.47
CA SER A 525 25.02 1.82 -8.86
C SER A 525 24.31 0.50 -9.15
N ILE A 526 24.88 -0.63 -8.71
CA ILE A 526 24.25 -1.95 -8.88
C ILE A 526 22.88 -1.99 -8.20
N THR A 527 22.74 -1.43 -7.01
CA THR A 527 21.47 -1.39 -6.29
C THR A 527 20.41 -0.56 -7.02
N LEU A 528 20.82 0.48 -7.77
CA LEU A 528 19.88 1.36 -8.49
C LEU A 528 19.53 0.87 -9.89
N LEU A 529 20.48 0.27 -10.62
CA LEU A 529 20.35 0.00 -12.06
C LEU A 529 19.11 -0.82 -12.39
N GLY A 530 18.80 -1.83 -11.60
CA GLY A 530 17.61 -2.65 -11.78
C GLY A 530 16.32 -1.83 -11.65
N GLY A 531 16.22 -1.00 -10.60
CA GLY A 531 15.07 -0.14 -10.39
C GLY A 531 14.92 0.96 -11.44
N ILE A 532 16.04 1.51 -11.92
CA ILE A 532 16.00 2.49 -13.02
C ILE A 532 15.53 1.83 -14.32
N ALA A 533 16.01 0.61 -14.63
CA ALA A 533 15.54 -0.14 -15.77
C ALA A 533 14.05 -0.46 -15.68
N LEU A 534 13.59 -0.91 -14.51
CA LEU A 534 12.18 -1.15 -14.25
C LEU A 534 11.34 0.12 -14.41
N PHE A 535 11.82 1.23 -13.89
CA PHE A 535 11.16 2.52 -14.05
C PHE A 535 11.10 2.96 -15.53
N ALA A 536 12.13 2.69 -16.32
CA ALA A 536 12.11 2.97 -17.76
C ALA A 536 11.03 2.15 -18.49
N TYR A 537 10.82 0.89 -18.11
CA TYR A 537 9.69 0.11 -18.62
C TYR A 537 8.35 0.73 -18.21
N GLN A 538 8.20 1.11 -16.94
CA GLN A 538 6.98 1.75 -16.46
C GLN A 538 6.71 3.08 -17.19
N PHE A 539 7.76 3.84 -17.49
CA PHE A 539 7.65 5.10 -18.21
C PHE A 539 7.04 4.94 -19.61
N THR A 540 7.25 3.79 -20.27
CA THR A 540 6.63 3.53 -21.58
C THR A 540 5.11 3.45 -21.51
N ALA A 541 4.54 3.16 -20.36
CA ALA A 541 3.09 3.10 -20.15
C ALA A 541 2.38 4.46 -20.37
N ILE A 542 3.11 5.58 -20.27
CA ILE A 542 2.58 6.91 -20.56
C ILE A 542 2.01 6.99 -21.99
N PHE A 543 2.61 6.26 -22.92
CA PHE A 543 2.23 6.28 -24.34
C PHE A 543 1.08 5.33 -24.71
N ALA A 544 0.71 4.42 -23.79
CA ALA A 544 -0.36 3.45 -23.99
C ALA A 544 -1.30 3.39 -22.78
N PRO A 545 -2.01 4.49 -22.44
CA PRO A 545 -2.83 4.54 -21.24
C PRO A 545 -3.98 3.54 -21.32
N GLN A 546 -4.09 2.70 -20.30
CA GLN A 546 -5.18 1.76 -20.08
C GLN A 546 -5.80 2.05 -18.71
N VAL A 547 -7.14 2.12 -18.65
CA VAL A 547 -7.83 2.38 -17.38
C VAL A 547 -7.76 1.14 -16.50
N SER A 548 -8.13 0.00 -17.07
CA SER A 548 -8.17 -1.31 -16.43
C SER A 548 -8.41 -2.39 -17.49
N SER A 549 -8.06 -3.62 -17.19
CA SER A 549 -8.33 -4.78 -18.06
C SER A 549 -9.81 -5.16 -18.12
N PHE A 550 -10.64 -4.72 -17.17
CA PHE A 550 -12.04 -5.16 -17.01
C PHE A 550 -13.08 -4.04 -17.13
N VAL A 551 -12.68 -2.76 -17.27
CA VAL A 551 -13.61 -1.61 -17.38
C VAL A 551 -13.58 -1.00 -18.78
N SER A 552 -14.72 -1.00 -19.46
CA SER A 552 -14.92 -0.38 -20.77
C SER A 552 -15.52 1.03 -20.66
N SER A 553 -15.59 1.75 -21.79
CA SER A 553 -16.26 3.05 -21.86
C SER A 553 -17.77 2.97 -21.58
N MET A 554 -18.41 1.83 -21.90
CA MET A 554 -19.83 1.61 -21.57
C MET A 554 -20.00 1.41 -20.07
N ASP A 555 -19.09 0.68 -19.42
CA ASP A 555 -19.06 0.48 -17.97
C ASP A 555 -18.96 1.81 -17.24
N SER A 556 -18.07 2.70 -17.70
CA SER A 556 -17.92 4.04 -17.12
C SER A 556 -19.19 4.88 -17.20
N ARG A 557 -19.93 4.82 -18.33
CA ARG A 557 -21.21 5.53 -18.49
C ARG A 557 -22.30 4.95 -17.59
N MET A 558 -22.35 3.62 -17.45
CA MET A 558 -23.28 2.97 -16.52
C MET A 558 -23.00 3.42 -15.08
N SER A 559 -21.73 3.43 -14.66
CA SER A 559 -21.32 3.93 -13.36
C SER A 559 -21.76 5.39 -13.12
N GLN A 560 -21.54 6.29 -14.10
CA GLN A 560 -21.98 7.69 -13.99
C GLN A 560 -23.48 7.83 -13.79
N THR A 561 -24.27 6.97 -14.45
CA THR A 561 -25.74 7.05 -14.42
C THR A 561 -26.32 6.48 -13.13
N TYR A 562 -25.74 5.39 -12.62
CA TYR A 562 -26.41 4.57 -11.62
C TYR A 562 -25.71 4.50 -10.25
N TRP A 563 -24.51 5.06 -10.08
CA TRP A 563 -23.77 5.02 -8.82
C TRP A 563 -24.63 5.41 -7.60
N ASP A 564 -25.31 6.56 -7.67
CA ASP A 564 -26.13 7.07 -6.57
C ASP A 564 -27.61 6.62 -6.63
N ARG A 565 -28.00 5.84 -7.64
CA ARG A 565 -29.39 5.43 -7.86
C ARG A 565 -29.70 4.03 -7.38
N LEU A 566 -28.67 3.21 -7.16
CA LEU A 566 -28.84 1.85 -6.64
C LEU A 566 -28.95 1.88 -5.12
N ASP A 567 -29.74 0.96 -4.57
CA ASP A 567 -29.82 0.80 -3.10
C ASP A 567 -28.44 0.39 -2.53
N PRO A 568 -27.91 1.14 -1.57
CA PRO A 568 -26.59 0.86 -1.00
C PRO A 568 -26.52 -0.47 -0.20
N HIS A 569 -27.66 -0.99 0.25
CA HIS A 569 -27.75 -2.22 1.05
C HIS A 569 -27.91 -3.50 0.24
N LEU A 570 -28.04 -3.39 -1.09
CA LEU A 570 -28.25 -4.54 -1.96
C LEU A 570 -26.99 -4.82 -2.79
N MET A 571 -26.66 -6.10 -2.91
CA MET A 571 -25.55 -6.56 -3.74
C MET A 571 -25.87 -6.49 -5.24
N ILE A 572 -24.82 -6.44 -6.05
CA ILE A 572 -24.92 -6.53 -7.51
C ILE A 572 -24.25 -7.81 -8.01
N PHE A 573 -24.98 -8.62 -8.78
CA PHE A 573 -24.39 -9.75 -9.48
C PHE A 573 -23.72 -9.26 -10.78
N ASP A 574 -22.44 -9.62 -10.96
CA ASP A 574 -21.69 -9.44 -12.21
C ASP A 574 -20.94 -10.74 -12.53
N SER A 575 -20.90 -11.13 -13.78
CA SER A 575 -20.08 -12.27 -14.22
C SER A 575 -18.58 -12.06 -13.97
N THR A 576 -18.16 -10.79 -13.90
CA THR A 576 -16.86 -10.35 -13.46
C THR A 576 -17.05 -9.69 -12.10
N GLY A 577 -16.94 -10.47 -11.01
CA GLY A 577 -17.37 -10.10 -9.67
C GLY A 577 -16.90 -8.73 -9.20
N TYR A 578 -15.62 -8.42 -9.39
CA TYR A 578 -15.02 -7.13 -9.01
C TYR A 578 -15.43 -5.95 -9.92
N ARG A 579 -15.96 -6.18 -11.14
CA ARG A 579 -16.38 -5.10 -12.04
C ARG A 579 -17.64 -4.40 -11.54
N GLY A 580 -18.68 -5.13 -11.21
CA GLY A 580 -19.93 -4.58 -10.67
C GLY A 580 -19.70 -3.79 -9.38
N GLN A 581 -18.84 -4.32 -8.50
CA GLN A 581 -18.44 -3.67 -7.26
C GLN A 581 -17.68 -2.35 -7.54
N THR A 582 -16.72 -2.37 -8.46
CA THR A 582 -15.98 -1.17 -8.88
C THR A 582 -16.89 -0.08 -9.43
N LEU A 583 -17.84 -0.47 -10.30
CA LEU A 583 -18.68 0.47 -11.04
C LEU A 583 -19.74 1.13 -10.16
N PHE A 584 -20.27 0.43 -9.17
CA PHE A 584 -21.48 0.85 -8.45
C PHE A 584 -21.27 0.99 -6.94
N GLY A 585 -20.11 0.63 -6.41
CA GLY A 585 -19.85 0.68 -4.97
C GLY A 585 -20.77 -0.22 -4.15
N ARG A 586 -21.25 -1.30 -4.74
CA ARG A 586 -22.10 -2.28 -4.08
C ARG A 586 -21.36 -3.58 -3.95
N LEU A 587 -21.53 -4.26 -2.83
CA LEU A 587 -20.95 -5.58 -2.66
C LEU A 587 -21.37 -6.47 -3.83
N SER A 588 -20.43 -7.24 -4.31
CA SER A 588 -20.57 -8.14 -5.43
C SER A 588 -19.83 -9.42 -5.12
N ILE A 589 -19.87 -10.36 -6.06
CA ILE A 589 -19.14 -11.61 -5.91
C ILE A 589 -17.64 -11.33 -6.03
N ASP A 590 -16.89 -11.67 -5.00
CA ASP A 590 -15.43 -11.64 -5.05
C ASP A 590 -14.91 -12.95 -5.63
N GLY A 591 -14.18 -12.86 -6.73
CA GLY A 591 -13.55 -14.03 -7.37
C GLY A 591 -12.19 -14.41 -6.78
N VAL A 592 -11.65 -13.60 -5.88
CA VAL A 592 -10.27 -13.74 -5.37
C VAL A 592 -10.22 -14.68 -4.16
N ASP A 593 -11.21 -14.65 -3.30
CA ASP A 593 -11.23 -15.46 -2.09
C ASP A 593 -12.08 -16.74 -2.22
N GLY A 594 -11.45 -17.85 -1.94
CA GLY A 594 -12.04 -19.21 -2.06
C GLY A 594 -13.26 -19.50 -1.18
N PHE A 595 -13.72 -18.53 -0.38
CA PHE A 595 -14.81 -18.70 0.57
C PHE A 595 -16.15 -19.05 -0.06
N THR A 596 -16.38 -18.63 -1.30
CA THR A 596 -17.68 -18.75 -1.96
C THR A 596 -17.57 -19.25 -3.38
N LYS A 597 -16.42 -19.80 -3.75
CA LYS A 597 -16.14 -20.22 -5.12
C LYS A 597 -17.19 -21.21 -5.68
N SER A 598 -17.68 -22.14 -4.90
CA SER A 598 -18.72 -23.10 -5.33
C SER A 598 -20.08 -22.43 -5.53
N GLN A 599 -20.49 -21.56 -4.63
CA GLN A 599 -21.75 -20.81 -4.70
C GLN A 599 -21.71 -19.79 -5.83
N TYR A 600 -20.58 -19.08 -5.98
CA TYR A 600 -20.34 -18.17 -7.08
C TYR A 600 -20.41 -18.87 -8.43
N LEU A 601 -19.71 -19.99 -8.58
CA LEU A 601 -19.76 -20.79 -9.81
C LEU A 601 -21.17 -21.28 -10.14
N SER A 602 -22.01 -21.57 -9.13
CA SER A 602 -23.41 -21.94 -9.37
C SER A 602 -24.22 -20.77 -9.93
N TYR A 603 -24.07 -19.56 -9.37
CA TYR A 603 -24.72 -18.35 -9.88
C TYR A 603 -24.19 -17.95 -11.26
N GLN A 604 -22.90 -18.11 -11.53
CA GLN A 604 -22.34 -17.85 -12.85
C GLN A 604 -22.91 -18.78 -13.91
N LYS A 605 -23.15 -20.05 -13.57
CA LYS A 605 -23.75 -21.02 -14.49
C LYS A 605 -25.24 -20.78 -14.72
N ASN A 606 -25.95 -20.35 -13.69
CA ASN A 606 -27.39 -20.12 -13.72
C ASN A 606 -27.76 -18.89 -12.88
N PRO A 607 -27.71 -17.68 -13.43
CA PRO A 607 -27.99 -16.44 -12.74
C PRO A 607 -29.50 -16.20 -12.59
N ASN A 608 -30.22 -17.12 -11.94
CA ASN A 608 -31.65 -17.01 -11.74
C ASN A 608 -32.00 -15.81 -10.83
N PRO A 609 -32.82 -14.85 -11.27
CA PRO A 609 -33.20 -13.67 -10.50
C PRO A 609 -33.81 -13.96 -9.13
N TYR A 610 -34.61 -15.02 -8.98
CA TYR A 610 -35.20 -15.41 -7.69
C TYR A 610 -34.13 -15.92 -6.70
N ASP A 611 -33.23 -16.78 -7.16
CA ASP A 611 -32.14 -17.32 -6.35
C ASP A 611 -31.15 -16.23 -5.94
N LEU A 612 -30.78 -15.35 -6.89
CA LEU A 612 -29.95 -14.19 -6.62
C LEU A 612 -30.60 -13.24 -5.62
N ARG A 613 -31.91 -12.97 -5.77
CA ARG A 613 -32.62 -12.09 -4.83
C ARG A 613 -32.69 -12.67 -3.43
N LYS A 614 -32.90 -13.96 -3.32
CA LYS A 614 -32.88 -14.70 -2.05
C LYS A 614 -31.50 -14.67 -1.38
N ALA A 615 -30.44 -14.62 -2.19
CA ALA A 615 -29.07 -14.47 -1.71
C ALA A 615 -28.64 -13.03 -1.37
N GLY A 616 -29.56 -12.03 -1.48
CA GLY A 616 -29.30 -10.64 -1.13
C GLY A 616 -28.95 -9.72 -2.31
N PHE A 617 -28.92 -10.23 -3.54
CA PHE A 617 -28.70 -9.38 -4.70
C PHE A 617 -29.96 -8.59 -5.07
N GLY A 618 -29.78 -7.32 -5.41
CA GLY A 618 -30.85 -6.44 -5.92
C GLY A 618 -30.73 -6.18 -7.41
N TYR A 619 -29.56 -6.41 -7.97
CA TYR A 619 -29.23 -6.03 -9.35
C TYR A 619 -28.41 -7.09 -10.04
N ILE A 620 -28.54 -7.17 -11.37
CA ILE A 620 -27.73 -8.02 -12.26
C ILE A 620 -27.09 -7.12 -13.31
N TYR A 621 -25.77 -7.23 -13.48
CA TYR A 621 -24.99 -6.53 -14.50
C TYR A 621 -24.35 -7.54 -15.45
N LEU A 622 -24.65 -7.41 -16.75
CA LEU A 622 -24.23 -8.37 -17.77
C LEU A 622 -23.52 -7.68 -18.93
N ASP A 623 -22.58 -8.39 -19.52
CA ASP A 623 -21.97 -8.05 -20.79
C ASP A 623 -22.28 -9.09 -21.88
N LYS A 624 -21.99 -8.75 -23.14
CA LYS A 624 -22.21 -9.63 -24.29
C LYS A 624 -21.40 -10.94 -24.16
N ARG A 625 -20.17 -10.87 -23.68
CA ARG A 625 -19.31 -12.04 -23.56
C ARG A 625 -19.93 -13.10 -22.65
N TYR A 626 -20.40 -12.69 -21.50
CA TYR A 626 -21.07 -13.61 -20.57
C TYR A 626 -22.41 -14.09 -21.13
N TRP A 627 -23.20 -13.18 -21.69
CA TRP A 627 -24.48 -13.52 -22.32
C TRP A 627 -24.34 -14.62 -23.37
N ASP A 628 -23.39 -14.50 -24.30
CA ASP A 628 -23.17 -15.46 -25.36
C ASP A 628 -22.74 -16.87 -24.85
N HIS A 629 -22.20 -16.96 -23.63
CA HIS A 629 -21.85 -18.24 -22.99
C HIS A 629 -23.00 -18.88 -22.22
N LEU A 630 -24.09 -18.12 -21.96
CA LEU A 630 -25.25 -18.67 -21.26
C LEU A 630 -26.12 -19.51 -22.22
N PRO A 631 -26.58 -20.70 -21.81
CA PRO A 631 -27.60 -21.44 -22.49
C PRO A 631 -28.89 -20.61 -22.70
N VAL A 632 -29.60 -20.80 -23.84
CA VAL A 632 -30.77 -19.98 -24.22
C VAL A 632 -31.85 -20.01 -23.13
N ASN A 633 -32.07 -21.15 -22.48
CA ASN A 633 -33.06 -21.26 -21.42
C ASN A 633 -32.70 -20.37 -20.20
N TYR A 634 -31.40 -20.18 -19.91
CA TYR A 634 -30.95 -19.30 -18.83
C TYR A 634 -31.00 -17.82 -19.25
N GLN A 635 -30.73 -17.52 -20.51
CA GLN A 635 -30.92 -16.16 -21.04
C GLN A 635 -32.39 -15.71 -20.90
N GLN A 636 -33.33 -16.60 -21.21
CA GLN A 636 -34.78 -16.31 -21.06
C GLN A 636 -35.18 -16.18 -19.57
N ALA A 637 -34.60 -16.99 -18.71
CA ALA A 637 -34.88 -16.97 -17.28
C ALA A 637 -34.40 -15.69 -16.55
N LEU A 638 -33.53 -14.90 -17.18
CA LEU A 638 -33.07 -13.60 -16.65
C LEU A 638 -34.16 -12.50 -16.67
N TYR A 639 -35.22 -12.67 -17.41
CA TYR A 639 -36.27 -11.66 -17.57
C TYR A 639 -37.66 -12.15 -17.12
N PRO A 640 -37.81 -12.64 -15.85
CA PRO A 640 -39.14 -12.91 -15.33
C PRO A 640 -39.92 -11.60 -15.17
N LEU A 641 -41.23 -11.68 -14.98
CA LEU A 641 -42.08 -10.50 -14.84
C LEU A 641 -41.70 -9.55 -13.71
N CYS A 642 -41.00 -10.07 -12.70
CA CYS A 642 -40.50 -9.28 -11.56
C CYS A 642 -39.21 -8.50 -11.86
N ALA A 643 -38.47 -8.89 -12.90
CA ALA A 643 -37.20 -8.25 -13.26
C ALA A 643 -37.44 -7.09 -14.27
N ARG A 644 -36.77 -5.96 -14.01
CA ARG A 644 -36.89 -4.76 -14.85
C ARG A 644 -35.54 -4.36 -15.44
N VAL A 645 -35.43 -4.28 -16.74
CA VAL A 645 -34.27 -3.69 -17.41
C VAL A 645 -34.21 -2.20 -17.09
N MET A 646 -33.21 -1.78 -16.32
CA MET A 646 -32.99 -0.37 -16.01
C MET A 646 -32.32 0.37 -17.15
N ASN A 647 -31.33 -0.26 -17.79
CA ASN A 647 -30.62 0.29 -18.95
C ASN A 647 -29.95 -0.81 -19.76
N ARG A 648 -29.85 -0.56 -21.07
CA ARG A 648 -29.09 -1.37 -21.99
C ARG A 648 -28.30 -0.45 -22.92
N MET A 649 -27.00 -0.59 -22.94
CA MET A 649 -26.11 0.13 -23.85
C MET A 649 -25.53 -0.86 -24.86
N GLU A 650 -25.51 -0.48 -26.13
CA GLU A 650 -25.06 -1.31 -27.22
C GLU A 650 -23.94 -0.63 -28.01
N LYS A 651 -23.02 -1.42 -28.49
CA LYS A 651 -21.92 -1.00 -29.36
C LYS A 651 -22.01 -1.80 -30.64
N MET A 652 -22.25 -1.08 -31.76
CA MET A 652 -22.27 -1.69 -33.10
C MET A 652 -20.86 -1.68 -33.68
N ASN A 653 -20.53 -2.72 -34.44
CA ASN A 653 -19.35 -2.72 -35.27
C ASN A 653 -19.55 -1.72 -36.41
N SER A 654 -18.67 -0.74 -36.52
CA SER A 654 -18.78 0.31 -37.53
C SER A 654 -18.67 -0.21 -38.99
N THR A 655 -18.08 -1.38 -39.19
CA THR A 655 -17.84 -1.96 -40.52
C THR A 655 -18.95 -2.92 -40.94
N THR A 656 -19.42 -3.78 -39.99
CA THR A 656 -20.42 -4.81 -40.35
C THR A 656 -21.84 -4.44 -39.95
N GLY A 657 -22.03 -3.41 -39.13
CA GLY A 657 -23.33 -3.05 -38.54
C GLY A 657 -23.85 -4.05 -37.51
N GLU A 658 -23.08 -5.07 -37.14
CA GLU A 658 -23.48 -6.07 -36.19
C GLU A 658 -23.23 -5.62 -34.73
N LEU A 659 -23.99 -6.18 -33.80
CA LEU A 659 -23.83 -5.92 -32.38
C LEU A 659 -22.48 -6.51 -31.87
N SER A 660 -21.49 -5.65 -31.65
CA SER A 660 -20.16 -6.05 -31.22
C SER A 660 -20.06 -6.26 -29.71
N ASP A 661 -20.77 -5.47 -28.90
CA ASP A 661 -20.77 -5.57 -27.44
C ASP A 661 -22.03 -4.90 -26.86
N PHE A 662 -22.41 -5.27 -25.63
CA PHE A 662 -23.46 -4.57 -24.91
C PHE A 662 -23.20 -4.65 -23.37
N ARG A 663 -23.88 -3.76 -22.65
CA ARG A 663 -24.02 -3.81 -21.19
C ARG A 663 -25.50 -3.68 -20.84
N VAL A 664 -25.96 -4.49 -19.91
CA VAL A 664 -27.32 -4.39 -19.39
C VAL A 664 -27.32 -4.43 -17.88
N LEU A 665 -28.10 -3.52 -17.26
CA LEU A 665 -28.36 -3.47 -15.84
C LEU A 665 -29.83 -3.82 -15.61
N ILE A 666 -30.07 -4.83 -14.76
CA ILE A 666 -31.39 -5.37 -14.47
C ILE A 666 -31.65 -5.20 -12.97
N ASP A 667 -32.81 -4.66 -12.62
CA ASP A 667 -33.32 -4.56 -11.26
C ASP A 667 -34.15 -5.82 -10.95
N ILE A 668 -33.78 -6.55 -9.90
CA ILE A 668 -34.47 -7.77 -9.44
C ILE A 668 -35.03 -7.61 -8.02
N THR A 669 -35.14 -6.39 -7.51
CA THR A 669 -35.60 -6.11 -6.14
C THR A 669 -36.99 -6.65 -5.86
N ASN A 670 -37.84 -6.76 -6.87
CA ASN A 670 -39.21 -7.28 -6.78
C ASN A 670 -39.32 -8.81 -6.97
N CYS A 671 -38.22 -9.52 -7.26
CA CYS A 671 -38.23 -10.98 -7.42
C CYS A 671 -38.13 -11.63 -6.03
N LYS A 672 -39.28 -12.08 -5.48
CA LYS A 672 -39.37 -12.71 -4.15
C LYS A 672 -39.54 -14.22 -4.26
#